data_c0e61e529b2bf23ad0215adc563ca5f8
#
_entry.id   c0e61e529b2bf23ad0215adc563ca5f8
#
_cell.length_a   1.000
_cell.length_b   1.000
_cell.length_c   1.000
_cell.angle_alpha   90.00
_cell.angle_beta   90.00
_cell.angle_gamma   90.00
#
_symmetry.space_group_name_H-M   'P 1'
#
loop_
_entity.id
_entity.type
_entity.pdbx_description
1 polymer ?
#
loop_
_entity_poly.entity_id
_entity_poly.type
_entity_poly.pdbx_seq_one_letter_code
_entity_poly.pdbx_strand_id
1 'polypeptide(L)'
;MRMILNRFRRSLCGSLVLLLALALLTFPARGQEPEIERPGPPAVDDLEQDANKDGIPDGWYNARDAIWEAKGGIVGPHYVRFACTQRGRPARLSRAFGVDGRKTEALILGLWIKLDNIQYGERAGEEPSMLIDFLGDSLRHLSRGTFGPWTHTVGSRWTRVVKRIAVPPGTRDAIMSVGLMGAKGSLDIDGLTIDLVPVGESPTTNLIVNGDFELGDPAPAYWIVNNEAQRVFPGHQSQAAIELARSGSRVLTGLSLPVDGLGSLAISVFARGQGLRGGGGADAFFFFLDNFGRPIAGFEAGILAFEWAGSFDWRKEVNEVRVPPGATRAVIQFDKSDAIGRIQIDDVVITAAPNPDVAAWAPFHADEDTDDWLKVPPSPTIAANSALDFSFLVPAPAGRKGFVTAKDGRLSFEKGGRARFHGVSLIAPTAFLEPDKADELADRLARSGINLVRLGDLDTPIGPDRSLFDDSRDDTKAFDPLALQKLDHLVAALKARGIHVALELQSNRRFRDQDGVAIAGLLPTGGGPAALFDPTITKLGLQSARSLLSRVNSETNLALKDDPALVWVTLLGEVSLFDLIDLPDDALPGEYAQALRTLAQKGTNTNGTGRRFWQSVETAHYKEMVAALRKDKVRVPIAGCSHWRREPEFSAVQAAPPLDLVDDRLFWSAPTFVAPEMKSQLWSQDGALNAGAQRKRHPGVAYAVGQWCPQTQGAWALPYEAADVLLAAQTAVHEDWDALVRRGVFLYPVLWGEGPVGTVGVEDIFQIPQVANGSPHVYALWAHAASIMLRGQNTTTSAKGQNERDAQRGEAEHGGRPSVAARRRTRGAGVPGWDPTRGRLVIDTPFTQGMAGWFGGESITFPNLDVSSDNPFAVVVASAVGPEPIPTAKRLLVTVVGRVQPTGFRWVDRFRREVADPGRPPFLQEPVSARVVWRRNGKISGHVLNNAGERIGPAKLETLADNAGTALIIDAHTPAFHWELTAE
;
A
#
# COMPACT_ATOMS: atom_id res chain seq x y z
N MET A 1 6.31 13.06 59.66
CA MET A 1 5.26 12.08 59.27
C MET A 1 5.22 11.80 57.77
N ARG A 2 5.82 12.62 56.88
CA ARG A 2 5.96 12.33 55.43
C ARG A 2 7.21 11.50 55.03
N MET A 3 8.12 11.30 55.90
CA MET A 3 9.39 10.55 55.66
C MET A 3 9.30 9.06 56.03
N ILE A 4 8.30 8.64 56.78
CA ILE A 4 8.12 7.26 57.25
C ILE A 4 7.26 6.45 56.23
N LEU A 5 6.38 7.08 55.45
CA LEU A 5 5.55 6.42 54.42
C LEU A 5 6.28 6.01 53.14
N ASN A 6 7.45 6.62 52.84
CA ASN A 6 8.23 6.27 51.65
C ASN A 6 9.20 5.09 51.87
N ARG A 7 9.42 4.65 53.12
CA ARG A 7 10.26 3.45 53.39
C ARG A 7 9.40 2.15 53.35
N PHE A 8 8.12 2.24 53.64
CA PHE A 8 7.26 1.07 53.59
C PHE A 8 6.79 0.67 52.16
N ARG A 9 6.75 1.63 51.25
CA ARG A 9 6.39 1.32 49.82
C ARG A 9 7.52 0.64 49.04
N ARG A 10 8.78 0.83 49.42
CA ARG A 10 9.92 0.16 48.73
C ARG A 10 10.20 -1.25 49.23
N SER A 11 9.73 -1.63 50.41
CA SER A 11 9.91 -2.97 50.95
C SER A 11 8.84 -3.97 50.49
N LEU A 12 7.64 -3.51 50.15
CA LEU A 12 6.57 -4.39 49.62
C LEU A 12 6.70 -4.68 48.13
N CYS A 13 7.24 -3.77 47.33
CA CYS A 13 7.48 -4.06 45.91
C CYS A 13 8.65 -5.00 45.68
N GLY A 14 9.68 -5.02 46.53
CA GLY A 14 10.82 -5.92 46.40
C GLY A 14 10.48 -7.39 46.70
N SER A 15 9.55 -7.64 47.61
CA SER A 15 9.13 -8.99 47.99
C SER A 15 8.11 -9.61 47.01
N LEU A 16 7.31 -8.78 46.33
CA LEU A 16 6.35 -9.24 45.34
C LEU A 16 7.05 -9.59 44.00
N VAL A 17 8.11 -8.85 43.63
CA VAL A 17 8.90 -9.15 42.43
C VAL A 17 9.75 -10.38 42.61
N LEU A 18 10.23 -10.69 43.84
CA LEU A 18 11.00 -11.90 44.10
C LEU A 18 10.11 -13.15 44.16
N LEU A 19 8.87 -13.02 44.58
CA LEU A 19 7.88 -14.13 44.57
C LEU A 19 7.33 -14.40 43.16
N LEU A 20 7.22 -13.39 42.29
CA LEU A 20 6.91 -13.59 40.88
C LEU A 20 8.12 -14.16 40.09
N ALA A 21 9.36 -13.80 40.45
CA ALA A 21 10.56 -14.35 39.81
C ALA A 21 10.86 -15.80 40.19
N LEU A 22 10.48 -16.25 41.39
CA LEU A 22 10.58 -17.67 41.79
C LEU A 22 9.45 -18.54 41.26
N ALA A 23 8.29 -17.96 40.91
CA ALA A 23 7.19 -18.69 40.29
C ALA A 23 7.41 -18.96 38.78
N LEU A 24 8.39 -18.27 38.15
CA LEU A 24 8.73 -18.42 36.74
C LEU A 24 9.82 -19.47 36.44
N LEU A 25 10.39 -20.12 37.46
CA LEU A 25 11.49 -21.08 37.31
C LEU A 25 11.08 -22.58 37.46
N THR A 26 9.79 -22.89 37.55
CA THR A 26 9.34 -24.28 37.65
C THR A 26 8.10 -24.61 36.82
N PHE A 27 8.10 -24.22 35.53
CA PHE A 27 7.09 -24.79 34.65
C PHE A 27 7.71 -25.86 33.76
N PRO A 28 7.17 -27.10 33.78
CA PRO A 28 7.44 -28.06 32.72
C PRO A 28 6.81 -27.56 31.42
N ALA A 29 7.36 -28.05 30.30
CA ALA A 29 6.92 -27.71 28.93
C ALA A 29 5.41 -27.50 28.80
N ARG A 30 5.00 -26.40 28.19
CA ARG A 30 3.62 -26.02 27.93
C ARG A 30 2.86 -27.19 27.29
N GLY A 31 2.09 -27.90 28.11
CA GLY A 31 0.85 -28.51 27.65
C GLY A 31 -0.08 -27.35 27.23
N GLN A 32 -0.80 -27.50 26.14
CA GLN A 32 -1.85 -26.58 25.73
C GLN A 32 -2.74 -26.32 26.94
N GLU A 33 -2.82 -25.05 27.38
CA GLU A 33 -3.89 -24.64 28.29
C GLU A 33 -5.22 -25.00 27.61
N PRO A 34 -6.20 -25.58 28.33
CA PRO A 34 -7.50 -25.83 27.74
C PRO A 34 -8.07 -24.51 27.25
N GLU A 35 -8.32 -24.43 25.95
CA GLU A 35 -8.98 -23.31 25.31
C GLU A 35 -10.32 -23.12 26.01
N ILE A 36 -10.46 -22.07 26.82
CA ILE A 36 -11.73 -21.72 27.46
C ILE A 36 -12.58 -21.14 26.32
N GLU A 37 -13.36 -22.01 25.67
CA GLU A 37 -14.37 -21.56 24.71
C GLU A 37 -15.40 -20.72 25.46
N ARG A 38 -15.56 -19.48 25.09
CA ARG A 38 -16.67 -18.66 25.54
C ARG A 38 -17.97 -19.24 25.00
N PRO A 39 -19.06 -19.13 25.74
CA PRO A 39 -20.38 -19.48 25.22
C PRO A 39 -20.65 -18.75 23.90
N GLY A 40 -21.20 -19.46 22.93
CA GLY A 40 -21.68 -18.86 21.69
C GLY A 40 -22.77 -17.81 21.95
N PRO A 41 -23.14 -17.01 20.95
CA PRO A 41 -24.24 -16.07 21.10
C PRO A 41 -25.55 -16.81 21.33
N PRO A 42 -26.47 -16.26 22.14
CA PRO A 42 -27.82 -16.80 22.21
C PRO A 42 -28.51 -16.59 20.85
N ALA A 43 -29.21 -17.61 20.36
CA ALA A 43 -29.96 -17.48 19.11
C ALA A 43 -31.06 -16.39 19.24
N VAL A 44 -31.62 -16.25 20.42
CA VAL A 44 -32.61 -15.20 20.76
C VAL A 44 -32.23 -14.59 22.09
N ASP A 45 -32.22 -13.27 22.16
CA ASP A 45 -32.09 -12.49 23.39
C ASP A 45 -33.30 -11.53 23.46
N ASP A 46 -34.25 -11.91 24.27
CA ASP A 46 -35.53 -11.19 24.46
C ASP A 46 -35.41 -10.01 25.42
N LEU A 47 -34.22 -9.81 26.05
CA LEU A 47 -33.95 -8.76 27.04
C LEU A 47 -34.84 -8.84 28.31
N GLU A 48 -35.41 -9.99 28.62
CA GLU A 48 -36.37 -10.15 29.71
C GLU A 48 -35.76 -10.55 31.06
N GLN A 49 -34.49 -10.98 31.09
CA GLN A 49 -33.80 -11.54 32.24
C GLN A 49 -32.85 -10.52 32.90
N ASP A 50 -32.94 -10.32 34.19
CA ASP A 50 -32.02 -9.60 35.07
C ASP A 50 -31.92 -10.35 36.40
N ALA A 51 -31.30 -11.52 36.37
CA ALA A 51 -31.20 -12.42 37.54
C ALA A 51 -30.30 -11.85 38.65
N ASN A 52 -29.27 -11.07 38.26
CA ASN A 52 -28.34 -10.43 39.18
C ASN A 52 -28.86 -9.12 39.77
N LYS A 53 -29.97 -8.57 39.25
CA LYS A 53 -30.66 -7.36 39.70
C LYS A 53 -29.81 -6.10 39.66
N ASP A 54 -28.98 -5.99 38.62
CA ASP A 54 -28.15 -4.80 38.40
C ASP A 54 -28.83 -3.73 37.52
N GLY A 55 -30.02 -4.02 37.01
CA GLY A 55 -30.82 -3.11 36.21
C GLY A 55 -30.51 -3.12 34.72
N ILE A 56 -29.75 -4.12 34.25
CA ILE A 56 -29.49 -4.39 32.85
C ILE A 56 -29.76 -5.86 32.51
N PRO A 57 -30.13 -6.20 31.27
CA PRO A 57 -30.38 -7.59 30.91
C PRO A 57 -29.14 -8.47 31.08
N ASP A 58 -29.35 -9.72 31.49
CA ASP A 58 -28.29 -10.69 31.72
C ASP A 58 -27.38 -10.89 30.50
N GLY A 59 -26.07 -10.93 30.75
CA GLY A 59 -25.04 -11.08 29.72
C GLY A 59 -24.65 -9.78 29.00
N TRP A 60 -25.34 -8.69 29.32
CA TRP A 60 -24.95 -7.37 28.86
C TRP A 60 -24.14 -6.63 29.94
N TYR A 61 -23.28 -5.70 29.51
CA TYR A 61 -22.40 -4.96 30.41
C TYR A 61 -22.04 -3.59 29.83
N ASN A 62 -21.26 -2.79 30.54
CA ASN A 62 -20.87 -1.44 30.19
C ASN A 62 -22.03 -0.52 29.79
N ALA A 63 -23.14 -0.66 30.53
CA ALA A 63 -24.32 0.18 30.37
C ALA A 63 -23.98 1.65 30.59
N ARG A 64 -24.30 2.49 29.62
CA ARG A 64 -24.17 3.94 29.71
C ARG A 64 -25.38 4.61 29.13
N ASP A 65 -26.05 5.42 29.93
CA ASP A 65 -27.30 6.08 29.56
C ASP A 65 -28.30 5.10 28.89
N ALA A 66 -28.32 3.86 29.41
CA ALA A 66 -29.22 2.77 29.04
C ALA A 66 -30.14 2.47 30.22
N ILE A 67 -31.43 2.33 29.97
CA ILE A 67 -32.48 2.07 30.96
C ILE A 67 -33.21 0.81 30.55
N TRP A 68 -33.32 -0.17 31.45
CA TRP A 68 -34.11 -1.37 31.25
C TRP A 68 -35.56 -1.06 31.68
N GLU A 69 -36.41 -0.87 30.68
CA GLU A 69 -37.81 -0.49 30.86
C GLU A 69 -38.69 -1.73 31.09
N ALA A 70 -39.54 -1.66 32.11
CA ALA A 70 -40.37 -2.82 32.54
C ALA A 70 -41.70 -2.99 31.78
N LYS A 71 -42.05 -2.06 30.88
CA LYS A 71 -43.30 -2.12 30.12
C LYS A 71 -43.15 -1.42 28.76
N GLY A 72 -43.70 -2.03 27.71
CA GLY A 72 -43.75 -1.45 26.40
C GLY A 72 -42.85 -2.10 25.38
N GLY A 73 -42.22 -3.21 25.70
CA GLY A 73 -41.50 -4.07 24.77
C GLY A 73 -42.42 -4.67 23.71
N ILE A 74 -41.84 -5.22 22.66
CA ILE A 74 -42.51 -5.86 21.50
C ILE A 74 -42.40 -7.39 21.56
N VAL A 75 -41.30 -7.94 22.10
CA VAL A 75 -41.07 -9.37 22.24
C VAL A 75 -41.41 -9.85 23.63
N GLY A 76 -41.57 -8.98 24.59
CA GLY A 76 -41.99 -9.21 25.97
C GLY A 76 -42.37 -7.89 26.62
N PRO A 77 -42.53 -7.83 27.94
CA PRO A 77 -42.83 -6.58 28.61
C PRO A 77 -41.62 -5.64 28.66
N HIS A 78 -40.38 -6.18 28.76
CA HIS A 78 -39.20 -5.35 28.92
C HIS A 78 -38.56 -4.98 27.57
N TYR A 79 -37.76 -3.93 27.59
CA TYR A 79 -36.89 -3.49 26.49
C TYR A 79 -35.82 -2.56 27.05
N VAL A 80 -34.80 -2.29 26.25
CA VAL A 80 -33.73 -1.33 26.61
C VAL A 80 -33.94 -0.02 25.89
N ARG A 81 -33.94 1.09 26.63
CA ARG A 81 -33.97 2.46 26.13
C ARG A 81 -32.62 3.13 26.32
N PHE A 82 -32.07 3.64 25.26
CA PHE A 82 -30.96 4.59 25.29
C PHE A 82 -31.53 6.01 25.13
N ALA A 83 -31.16 6.90 26.03
CA ALA A 83 -31.60 8.29 25.98
C ALA A 83 -30.43 9.24 26.24
N CYS A 84 -30.17 10.13 25.31
CA CYS A 84 -29.10 11.10 25.45
C CYS A 84 -29.54 12.50 25.01
N THR A 85 -29.23 13.50 25.83
CA THR A 85 -29.55 14.91 25.54
C THR A 85 -28.37 15.70 25.00
N GLN A 86 -27.17 15.12 24.97
CA GLN A 86 -25.94 15.76 24.52
C GLN A 86 -25.31 15.00 23.35
N ARG A 87 -24.99 15.72 22.26
CA ARG A 87 -24.23 15.14 21.14
C ARG A 87 -22.80 14.78 21.57
N GLY A 88 -22.21 13.75 20.95
CA GLY A 88 -20.86 13.28 21.22
C GLY A 88 -20.74 12.43 22.48
N ARG A 89 -21.80 12.26 23.26
CA ARG A 89 -21.82 11.38 24.43
C ARG A 89 -22.44 10.04 24.06
N PRO A 90 -21.67 8.93 24.07
CA PRO A 90 -22.17 7.63 23.66
C PRO A 90 -23.11 7.05 24.78
N ALA A 91 -24.35 6.82 24.44
CA ALA A 91 -25.29 5.96 25.20
C ALA A 91 -25.24 4.59 24.57
N ARG A 92 -24.84 3.55 25.32
CA ARG A 92 -24.62 2.21 24.77
C ARG A 92 -24.67 1.10 25.79
N LEU A 93 -24.83 -0.12 25.30
CA LEU A 93 -24.77 -1.38 26.04
C LEU A 93 -23.92 -2.37 25.24
N SER A 94 -23.14 -3.22 25.89
CA SER A 94 -22.24 -4.17 25.24
C SER A 94 -22.46 -5.60 25.69
N ARG A 95 -22.18 -6.56 24.78
CA ARG A 95 -22.24 -8.00 25.05
C ARG A 95 -21.08 -8.70 24.35
N ALA A 96 -20.41 -9.63 25.04
CA ALA A 96 -19.39 -10.48 24.47
C ALA A 96 -19.90 -11.91 24.28
N PHE A 97 -19.46 -12.56 23.19
CA PHE A 97 -19.80 -13.97 22.93
C PHE A 97 -18.69 -14.62 22.11
N GLY A 98 -18.56 -15.95 22.23
CA GLY A 98 -17.64 -16.72 21.41
C GLY A 98 -18.20 -16.94 19.99
N VAL A 99 -17.37 -16.79 18.97
CA VAL A 99 -17.70 -17.15 17.60
C VAL A 99 -16.45 -17.63 16.89
N ASP A 100 -16.46 -18.87 16.40
CA ASP A 100 -15.34 -19.44 15.67
C ASP A 100 -15.47 -19.09 14.18
N GLY A 101 -14.66 -18.16 13.70
CA GLY A 101 -14.65 -17.74 12.31
C GLY A 101 -14.20 -18.82 11.31
N ARG A 102 -13.64 -19.94 11.78
CA ARG A 102 -13.35 -21.11 10.95
C ARG A 102 -14.62 -21.93 10.66
N LYS A 103 -15.62 -21.83 11.53
CA LYS A 103 -16.91 -22.56 11.44
C LYS A 103 -18.05 -21.67 10.98
N THR A 104 -17.93 -20.36 11.20
CA THR A 104 -18.98 -19.36 10.97
C THR A 104 -18.48 -18.32 9.96
N GLU A 105 -19.13 -18.19 8.81
CA GLU A 105 -18.78 -17.19 7.81
C GLU A 105 -19.51 -15.85 7.99
N ALA A 106 -20.67 -15.86 8.64
CA ALA A 106 -21.44 -14.64 8.91
C ALA A 106 -22.38 -14.79 10.10
N LEU A 107 -22.79 -13.65 10.63
CA LEU A 107 -23.91 -13.51 11.56
C LEU A 107 -25.08 -12.88 10.82
N ILE A 108 -26.29 -13.43 10.98
CA ILE A 108 -27.54 -12.77 10.60
C ILE A 108 -28.14 -12.21 11.87
N LEU A 109 -28.15 -10.89 11.98
CA LEU A 109 -28.66 -10.17 13.14
C LEU A 109 -30.05 -9.64 12.84
N GLY A 110 -30.96 -9.83 13.74
CA GLY A 110 -32.27 -9.21 13.70
C GLY A 110 -32.57 -8.50 15.03
N LEU A 111 -33.13 -7.30 14.95
CA LEU A 111 -33.41 -6.48 16.13
C LEU A 111 -34.69 -5.66 15.89
N TRP A 112 -35.52 -5.54 16.92
CA TRP A 112 -36.58 -4.54 16.91
C TRP A 112 -36.05 -3.24 17.46
N ILE A 113 -36.27 -2.14 16.72
CA ILE A 113 -35.84 -0.79 17.10
C ILE A 113 -36.96 0.22 16.97
N LYS A 114 -36.85 1.28 17.77
CA LYS A 114 -37.71 2.46 17.67
C LYS A 114 -36.88 3.69 17.95
N LEU A 115 -36.99 4.72 17.12
CA LEU A 115 -36.23 5.95 17.22
C LEU A 115 -37.13 7.14 17.50
N ASP A 116 -36.69 8.06 18.36
CA ASP A 116 -37.39 9.31 18.62
C ASP A 116 -36.39 10.47 18.75
N ASN A 117 -36.68 11.57 18.04
CA ASN A 117 -35.92 12.83 18.07
C ASN A 117 -34.41 12.71 17.85
N ILE A 118 -33.99 11.83 16.95
CA ILE A 118 -32.60 11.58 16.66
C ILE A 118 -31.93 12.76 15.97
N GLN A 119 -30.82 13.20 16.52
CA GLN A 119 -29.88 14.15 15.92
C GLN A 119 -28.49 13.52 15.99
N TYR A 120 -27.88 13.30 14.83
CA TYR A 120 -26.54 12.68 14.74
C TYR A 120 -25.50 13.54 15.45
N GLY A 121 -24.45 12.89 15.93
CA GLY A 121 -23.28 13.58 16.46
C GLY A 121 -22.54 14.39 15.40
N GLU A 122 -21.43 14.97 15.80
CA GLU A 122 -20.62 15.81 14.93
C GLU A 122 -19.54 15.04 14.17
N ARG A 123 -19.30 13.80 14.60
CA ARG A 123 -18.26 12.93 14.03
C ARG A 123 -18.89 11.72 13.34
N ALA A 124 -18.22 11.24 12.31
CA ALA A 124 -18.59 9.97 11.69
C ALA A 124 -18.57 8.83 12.72
N GLY A 125 -19.61 7.98 12.70
CA GLY A 125 -19.79 6.91 13.69
C GLY A 125 -20.56 7.33 14.94
N GLU A 126 -21.02 8.57 15.05
CA GLU A 126 -21.88 9.07 16.13
C GLU A 126 -23.37 9.01 15.75
N GLU A 127 -23.77 7.90 15.12
CA GLU A 127 -25.16 7.60 14.72
C GLU A 127 -25.69 6.36 15.43
N PRO A 128 -27.03 6.24 15.64
CA PRO A 128 -27.64 5.05 16.23
C PRO A 128 -27.27 3.80 15.43
N SER A 129 -26.60 2.86 16.08
CA SER A 129 -26.10 1.67 15.42
C SER A 129 -25.74 0.55 16.41
N MET A 130 -25.46 -0.63 15.86
CA MET A 130 -24.80 -1.72 16.58
C MET A 130 -23.46 -1.98 15.92
N LEU A 131 -22.40 -1.96 16.70
CA LEU A 131 -21.04 -2.26 16.30
C LEU A 131 -20.66 -3.64 16.82
N ILE A 132 -19.98 -4.44 16.00
CA ILE A 132 -19.49 -5.76 16.41
C ILE A 132 -18.00 -5.81 16.14
N ASP A 133 -17.20 -5.79 17.20
CA ASP A 133 -15.77 -5.95 17.14
C ASP A 133 -15.42 -7.44 17.15
N PHE A 134 -14.86 -7.95 16.08
CA PHE A 134 -14.36 -9.31 15.98
C PHE A 134 -12.93 -9.40 16.51
N LEU A 135 -12.71 -10.37 17.40
CA LEU A 135 -11.45 -10.55 18.10
C LEU A 135 -10.88 -11.94 17.81
N GLY A 136 -9.59 -11.98 17.50
CA GLY A 136 -8.83 -13.21 17.33
C GLY A 136 -8.15 -13.67 18.62
N ASP A 137 -7.14 -14.52 18.46
CA ASP A 137 -6.34 -15.03 19.57
C ASP A 137 -5.78 -13.86 20.42
N SER A 138 -5.75 -14.04 21.72
CA SER A 138 -5.32 -13.05 22.72
C SER A 138 -6.12 -11.75 22.68
N LEU A 139 -7.40 -11.80 22.27
CA LEU A 139 -8.32 -10.67 22.18
C LEU A 139 -7.86 -9.57 21.21
N ARG A 140 -7.04 -9.90 20.24
CA ARG A 140 -6.62 -8.96 19.21
C ARG A 140 -7.79 -8.58 18.31
N HIS A 141 -7.99 -7.27 18.10
CA HIS A 141 -9.02 -6.77 17.20
C HIS A 141 -8.70 -7.16 15.75
N LEU A 142 -9.64 -7.77 15.06
CA LEU A 142 -9.52 -8.19 13.66
C LEU A 142 -10.24 -7.23 12.71
N SER A 143 -11.52 -7.01 12.98
CA SER A 143 -12.35 -6.11 12.17
C SER A 143 -13.57 -5.66 12.96
N ARG A 144 -14.29 -4.67 12.40
CA ARG A 144 -15.55 -4.19 12.93
C ARG A 144 -16.66 -4.33 11.91
N GLY A 145 -17.72 -5.03 12.27
CA GLY A 145 -18.99 -5.02 11.56
C GLY A 145 -19.90 -3.90 12.10
N THR A 146 -20.68 -3.27 11.22
CA THR A 146 -21.65 -2.24 11.61
C THR A 146 -23.04 -2.63 11.15
N PHE A 147 -24.02 -2.56 12.05
CA PHE A 147 -25.44 -2.71 11.80
C PHE A 147 -26.14 -1.37 12.09
N GLY A 148 -26.52 -0.69 11.06
CA GLY A 148 -26.92 0.72 11.02
C GLY A 148 -26.09 1.47 9.98
N PRO A 149 -26.02 2.80 10.01
CA PRO A 149 -26.76 3.66 10.91
C PRO A 149 -28.27 3.56 10.71
N TRP A 150 -29.03 3.63 11.79
CA TRP A 150 -30.48 3.66 11.68
C TRP A 150 -30.97 5.10 11.55
N THR A 151 -31.73 5.34 10.49
CA THR A 151 -32.17 6.68 10.09
C THR A 151 -33.56 7.02 10.58
N HIS A 152 -33.99 8.26 10.40
CA HIS A 152 -35.35 8.76 10.69
C HIS A 152 -36.48 7.98 9.98
N THR A 153 -36.18 7.23 8.94
CA THR A 153 -37.17 6.38 8.26
C THR A 153 -37.72 5.27 9.12
N VAL A 154 -36.99 4.86 10.17
CA VAL A 154 -37.46 3.88 11.14
C VAL A 154 -38.60 4.45 12.02
N GLY A 155 -38.53 5.73 12.38
CA GLY A 155 -39.60 6.43 13.10
C GLY A 155 -39.85 5.91 14.53
N SER A 156 -40.95 6.43 15.13
CA SER A 156 -41.35 6.17 16.52
C SER A 156 -42.16 4.88 16.72
N ARG A 157 -42.21 4.00 15.74
CA ARG A 157 -42.87 2.69 15.83
C ARG A 157 -41.82 1.59 15.89
N TRP A 158 -42.10 0.49 16.58
CA TRP A 158 -41.26 -0.69 16.56
C TRP A 158 -41.12 -1.19 15.11
N THR A 159 -39.88 -1.23 14.66
CA THR A 159 -39.50 -1.67 13.30
C THR A 159 -38.48 -2.78 13.42
N ARG A 160 -38.72 -3.90 12.73
CA ARG A 160 -37.76 -5.00 12.65
C ARG A 160 -36.68 -4.64 11.63
N VAL A 161 -35.42 -4.69 12.07
CA VAL A 161 -34.26 -4.52 11.20
C VAL A 161 -33.46 -5.82 11.20
N VAL A 162 -32.87 -6.17 10.05
CA VAL A 162 -32.07 -7.39 9.87
C VAL A 162 -30.84 -7.03 9.08
N LYS A 163 -29.69 -7.64 9.42
CA LYS A 163 -28.43 -7.50 8.68
C LYS A 163 -27.56 -8.73 8.78
N ARG A 164 -26.96 -9.11 7.67
CA ARG A 164 -25.89 -10.10 7.59
C ARG A 164 -24.54 -9.39 7.74
N ILE A 165 -23.70 -9.88 8.65
CA ILE A 165 -22.36 -9.36 8.93
C ILE A 165 -21.36 -10.50 8.77
N ALA A 166 -20.34 -10.31 7.93
CA ALA A 166 -19.29 -11.30 7.71
C ALA A 166 -18.42 -11.47 8.95
N VAL A 167 -18.08 -12.71 9.27
CA VAL A 167 -17.19 -13.08 10.39
C VAL A 167 -15.80 -13.39 9.82
N PRO A 168 -14.75 -12.67 10.22
CA PRO A 168 -13.39 -12.99 9.80
C PRO A 168 -12.97 -14.41 10.20
N PRO A 169 -12.24 -15.16 9.37
CA PRO A 169 -11.87 -16.55 9.66
C PRO A 169 -11.06 -16.75 10.95
N GLY A 170 -10.25 -15.77 11.33
CA GLY A 170 -9.45 -15.79 12.56
C GLY A 170 -10.21 -15.45 13.85
N THR A 171 -11.52 -15.20 13.77
CA THR A 171 -12.32 -14.79 14.94
C THR A 171 -12.43 -15.91 15.95
N ARG A 172 -12.30 -15.55 17.25
CA ARG A 172 -12.56 -16.38 18.41
C ARG A 172 -13.70 -15.83 19.25
N ASP A 173 -13.72 -14.53 19.38
CA ASP A 173 -14.67 -13.79 20.20
C ASP A 173 -15.23 -12.61 19.41
N ALA A 174 -16.41 -12.14 19.82
CA ALA A 174 -16.97 -10.90 19.35
C ALA A 174 -17.50 -10.06 20.52
N ILE A 175 -17.37 -8.75 20.40
CA ILE A 175 -17.99 -7.80 21.31
C ILE A 175 -18.98 -6.96 20.51
N MET A 176 -20.25 -7.11 20.86
CA MET A 176 -21.34 -6.32 20.29
C MET A 176 -21.56 -5.10 21.17
N SER A 177 -21.72 -3.94 20.58
CA SER A 177 -22.09 -2.69 21.26
C SER A 177 -23.23 -2.03 20.52
N VAL A 178 -24.34 -1.80 21.16
CA VAL A 178 -25.53 -1.19 20.56
C VAL A 178 -25.91 0.09 21.30
N GLY A 179 -26.37 1.10 20.60
CA GLY A 179 -26.83 2.35 21.22
C GLY A 179 -26.85 3.55 20.27
N LEU A 180 -26.90 4.74 20.86
CA LEU A 180 -26.89 6.02 20.14
C LEU A 180 -25.52 6.42 19.63
N MET A 181 -24.44 5.80 20.09
CA MET A 181 -23.02 5.97 19.69
C MET A 181 -22.50 7.43 19.73
N GLY A 182 -23.28 8.38 20.19
CA GLY A 182 -22.96 9.82 20.21
C GLY A 182 -24.07 10.68 19.62
N ALA A 183 -25.10 10.08 19.05
CA ALA A 183 -26.30 10.80 18.67
C ALA A 183 -27.10 11.25 19.90
N LYS A 184 -27.85 12.34 19.75
CA LYS A 184 -28.85 12.82 20.71
C LYS A 184 -30.21 12.28 20.31
N GLY A 185 -31.07 12.02 21.30
CA GLY A 185 -32.44 11.51 21.13
C GLY A 185 -32.67 10.25 21.94
N SER A 186 -33.57 9.39 21.50
CA SER A 186 -33.74 8.07 22.09
C SER A 186 -33.80 6.95 21.05
N LEU A 187 -33.20 5.81 21.42
CA LEU A 187 -33.27 4.54 20.72
C LEU A 187 -33.79 3.50 21.71
N ASP A 188 -34.88 2.84 21.35
CA ASP A 188 -35.40 1.66 22.08
C ASP A 188 -35.04 0.41 21.27
N ILE A 189 -34.58 -0.65 21.95
CA ILE A 189 -34.26 -1.93 21.32
C ILE A 189 -34.93 -3.08 22.05
N ASP A 190 -35.33 -4.13 21.31
CA ASP A 190 -35.94 -5.31 21.83
C ASP A 190 -35.72 -6.53 20.91
N GLY A 191 -35.78 -7.75 21.45
CA GLY A 191 -35.80 -9.00 20.70
C GLY A 191 -34.67 -9.16 19.69
N LEU A 192 -33.44 -9.21 20.19
CA LEU A 192 -32.24 -9.51 19.36
C LEU A 192 -32.25 -11.00 18.97
N THR A 193 -32.03 -11.26 17.69
CA THR A 193 -31.73 -12.61 17.17
C THR A 193 -30.36 -12.64 16.52
N ILE A 194 -29.63 -13.74 16.70
CA ILE A 194 -28.30 -13.96 16.15
C ILE A 194 -28.27 -15.37 15.54
N ASP A 195 -28.34 -15.47 14.23
CA ASP A 195 -28.19 -16.72 13.50
C ASP A 195 -26.76 -16.85 12.99
N LEU A 196 -26.11 -17.98 13.28
CA LEU A 196 -24.79 -18.29 12.78
C LEU A 196 -24.89 -18.91 11.39
N VAL A 197 -24.22 -18.36 10.41
CA VAL A 197 -24.12 -18.93 9.06
C VAL A 197 -22.84 -19.77 8.99
N PRO A 198 -22.95 -21.11 8.86
CA PRO A 198 -21.79 -22.00 8.80
C PRO A 198 -20.93 -21.76 7.54
N VAL A 199 -19.62 -21.97 7.69
CA VAL A 199 -18.71 -21.96 6.54
C VAL A 199 -19.00 -23.16 5.63
N GLY A 200 -19.30 -22.91 4.36
CA GLY A 200 -19.39 -23.95 3.34
C GLY A 200 -20.72 -24.71 3.27
N GLU A 201 -21.75 -24.30 3.97
CA GLU A 201 -23.10 -24.84 3.77
C GLU A 201 -23.84 -24.03 2.70
N SER A 202 -23.79 -24.45 1.49
CA SER A 202 -24.87 -24.50 0.52
C SER A 202 -24.45 -24.19 -0.92
N PRO A 203 -24.74 -25.04 -1.89
CA PRO A 203 -24.74 -24.67 -3.32
C PRO A 203 -25.85 -23.67 -3.68
N THR A 204 -26.71 -23.31 -2.76
CA THR A 204 -27.78 -22.29 -2.93
C THR A 204 -27.44 -20.94 -2.30
N THR A 205 -26.29 -20.81 -1.62
CA THR A 205 -25.87 -19.54 -1.03
C THR A 205 -25.46 -18.55 -2.11
N ASN A 206 -25.99 -17.33 -2.02
CA ASN A 206 -25.54 -16.23 -2.87
C ASN A 206 -24.07 -15.93 -2.57
N LEU A 207 -23.20 -16.09 -3.56
CA LEU A 207 -21.78 -15.80 -3.44
C LEU A 207 -21.48 -14.29 -3.43
N ILE A 208 -22.45 -13.45 -3.86
CA ILE A 208 -22.32 -12.00 -3.85
C ILE A 208 -22.74 -11.45 -2.49
N VAL A 209 -21.88 -10.60 -1.94
CA VAL A 209 -22.20 -9.79 -0.78
C VAL A 209 -22.76 -8.45 -1.25
N ASN A 210 -23.88 -8.00 -0.66
CA ASN A 210 -24.54 -6.75 -0.99
C ASN A 210 -24.93 -6.65 -2.50
N GLY A 211 -25.50 -7.72 -3.04
CA GLY A 211 -25.98 -7.73 -4.42
C GLY A 211 -27.23 -6.87 -4.65
N ASP A 212 -27.90 -6.49 -3.60
CA ASP A 212 -29.03 -5.56 -3.53
C ASP A 212 -28.60 -4.08 -3.32
N PHE A 213 -27.32 -3.82 -3.26
CA PHE A 213 -26.71 -2.48 -3.10
C PHE A 213 -27.23 -1.65 -1.90
N GLU A 214 -27.85 -2.29 -0.91
CA GLU A 214 -28.44 -1.60 0.25
C GLU A 214 -27.39 -1.07 1.24
N LEU A 215 -26.17 -1.66 1.24
CA LEU A 215 -25.11 -1.31 2.15
C LEU A 215 -24.14 -0.30 1.51
N GLY A 216 -23.72 0.69 2.28
CA GLY A 216 -22.73 1.69 1.90
C GLY A 216 -23.33 3.05 1.59
N ASP A 217 -22.51 4.10 1.71
CA ASP A 217 -22.84 5.48 1.39
C ASP A 217 -21.53 6.29 1.20
N PRO A 218 -21.34 7.02 0.09
CA PRO A 218 -22.19 7.08 -1.11
C PRO A 218 -22.01 5.87 -2.06
N ALA A 219 -20.92 5.12 -1.93
CA ALA A 219 -20.65 3.93 -2.74
C ALA A 219 -21.21 2.66 -2.07
N PRO A 220 -21.68 1.67 -2.84
CA PRO A 220 -22.14 0.41 -2.28
C PRO A 220 -20.97 -0.34 -1.64
N ALA A 221 -21.13 -0.77 -0.39
CA ALA A 221 -20.13 -1.57 0.30
C ALA A 221 -19.87 -2.89 -0.44
N TYR A 222 -18.61 -3.36 -0.44
CA TYR A 222 -18.14 -4.56 -1.14
C TYR A 222 -18.17 -4.50 -2.67
N TRP A 223 -18.45 -3.34 -3.23
CA TRP A 223 -18.37 -3.07 -4.66
C TRP A 223 -17.41 -1.92 -4.91
N ILE A 224 -16.74 -1.98 -6.03
CA ILE A 224 -15.87 -0.92 -6.48
C ILE A 224 -16.52 -0.24 -7.66
N VAL A 225 -16.73 1.03 -7.48
CA VAL A 225 -17.29 1.92 -8.48
C VAL A 225 -16.20 2.85 -8.98
N ASN A 226 -16.15 3.11 -10.28
CA ASN A 226 -15.41 4.25 -10.76
C ASN A 226 -16.25 5.54 -10.53
N ASN A 227 -15.64 6.70 -10.68
CA ASN A 227 -16.27 8.00 -10.41
C ASN A 227 -17.53 8.29 -11.23
N GLU A 228 -17.85 7.42 -12.19
CA GLU A 228 -18.96 7.59 -13.13
C GLU A 228 -20.15 6.69 -12.79
N ALA A 229 -19.95 5.63 -11.98
CA ALA A 229 -21.02 4.79 -11.48
C ALA A 229 -21.47 5.30 -10.10
N GLN A 230 -22.77 5.26 -9.83
CA GLN A 230 -23.32 5.79 -8.59
C GLN A 230 -24.49 4.97 -8.07
N ARG A 231 -24.64 4.99 -6.75
CA ARG A 231 -25.80 4.44 -6.08
C ARG A 231 -26.99 5.38 -6.27
N VAL A 232 -28.14 4.84 -6.67
CA VAL A 232 -29.36 5.61 -6.97
C VAL A 232 -30.57 5.03 -6.23
N PHE A 233 -31.59 5.84 -6.05
CA PHE A 233 -32.81 5.51 -5.33
C PHE A 233 -34.06 5.87 -6.17
N PRO A 234 -35.12 5.06 -6.17
CA PRO A 234 -35.25 3.74 -5.57
C PRO A 234 -34.61 2.63 -6.41
N GLY A 235 -34.33 1.49 -5.79
CA GLY A 235 -33.96 0.23 -6.46
C GLY A 235 -35.15 -0.51 -7.04
N HIS A 236 -34.99 -1.79 -7.39
CA HIS A 236 -36.00 -2.63 -8.00
C HIS A 236 -37.19 -2.91 -7.06
N GLN A 237 -37.01 -3.61 -5.99
CA GLN A 237 -37.96 -3.81 -4.88
C GLN A 237 -37.30 -3.45 -3.56
N SER A 238 -36.31 -2.60 -3.61
CA SER A 238 -35.37 -2.24 -2.58
C SER A 238 -35.20 -0.72 -2.53
N GLN A 239 -34.36 -0.23 -1.61
CA GLN A 239 -34.12 1.21 -1.51
C GLN A 239 -33.11 1.70 -2.55
N ALA A 240 -32.12 0.88 -2.90
CA ALA A 240 -31.01 1.32 -3.73
C ALA A 240 -30.72 0.38 -4.91
N ALA A 241 -30.17 0.95 -5.96
CA ALA A 241 -29.60 0.27 -7.11
C ALA A 241 -28.30 0.94 -7.52
N ILE A 242 -27.48 0.31 -8.35
CA ILE A 242 -26.36 0.96 -8.99
C ILE A 242 -26.72 1.49 -10.36
N GLU A 243 -26.33 2.70 -10.70
CA GLU A 243 -26.54 3.31 -12.02
C GLU A 243 -25.20 3.52 -12.73
N LEU A 244 -25.14 3.09 -13.97
CA LEU A 244 -24.07 3.36 -14.93
C LEU A 244 -24.62 4.35 -15.96
N ALA A 245 -24.35 5.65 -15.81
CA ALA A 245 -24.95 6.70 -16.64
C ALA A 245 -23.98 7.28 -17.67
N ARG A 246 -22.69 7.34 -17.37
CA ARG A 246 -21.70 7.94 -18.25
C ARG A 246 -20.91 6.92 -19.04
N SER A 247 -20.32 7.34 -20.14
CA SER A 247 -19.39 6.49 -20.90
C SER A 247 -18.21 6.06 -20.04
N GLY A 248 -17.90 4.77 -20.03
CA GLY A 248 -16.85 4.18 -19.21
C GLY A 248 -17.25 3.96 -17.75
N SER A 249 -18.53 4.17 -17.37
CA SER A 249 -19.03 3.79 -16.05
C SER A 249 -18.85 2.31 -15.79
N ARG A 250 -18.36 1.94 -14.61
CA ARG A 250 -18.06 0.57 -14.25
C ARG A 250 -18.29 0.31 -12.77
N VAL A 251 -18.81 -0.85 -12.46
CA VAL A 251 -18.89 -1.40 -11.12
C VAL A 251 -18.46 -2.86 -11.13
N LEU A 252 -17.70 -3.27 -10.15
CA LEU A 252 -17.23 -4.66 -10.02
C LEU A 252 -17.21 -5.10 -8.57
N THR A 253 -17.26 -6.43 -8.36
CA THR A 253 -17.17 -6.97 -6.99
C THR A 253 -15.87 -6.58 -6.33
N GLY A 254 -15.95 -5.97 -5.16
CA GLY A 254 -14.82 -5.68 -4.29
C GLY A 254 -14.27 -6.94 -3.60
N LEU A 255 -15.01 -8.04 -3.66
CA LEU A 255 -14.64 -9.36 -3.18
C LEU A 255 -14.57 -10.30 -4.37
N SER A 256 -13.46 -10.99 -4.56
CA SER A 256 -13.43 -12.11 -5.51
C SER A 256 -14.29 -13.26 -5.00
N LEU A 257 -15.03 -13.87 -5.91
CA LEU A 257 -15.90 -15.02 -5.64
C LEU A 257 -15.05 -16.29 -5.60
N PRO A 258 -15.18 -17.14 -4.58
CA PRO A 258 -14.51 -18.43 -4.57
C PRO A 258 -15.20 -19.37 -5.58
N VAL A 259 -14.44 -19.90 -6.54
CA VAL A 259 -14.98 -20.76 -7.61
C VAL A 259 -14.22 -22.08 -7.75
N ASP A 260 -13.28 -22.35 -6.86
CA ASP A 260 -12.51 -23.59 -6.89
C ASP A 260 -13.42 -24.80 -6.74
N GLY A 261 -13.23 -25.78 -7.61
CA GLY A 261 -14.04 -27.00 -7.64
C GLY A 261 -15.47 -26.82 -8.18
N LEU A 262 -15.86 -25.64 -8.64
CA LEU A 262 -17.18 -25.40 -9.22
C LEU A 262 -17.21 -25.71 -10.71
N GLY A 263 -18.34 -26.23 -11.20
CA GLY A 263 -18.58 -26.48 -12.62
C GLY A 263 -19.10 -25.25 -13.34
N SER A 264 -19.99 -24.52 -12.71
CA SER A 264 -20.61 -23.32 -13.28
C SER A 264 -21.10 -22.35 -12.19
N LEU A 265 -21.35 -21.11 -12.59
CA LEU A 265 -21.99 -20.06 -11.82
C LEU A 265 -23.30 -19.69 -12.47
N ALA A 266 -24.40 -19.84 -11.74
CA ALA A 266 -25.69 -19.30 -12.16
C ALA A 266 -25.81 -17.88 -11.62
N ILE A 267 -26.07 -16.94 -12.53
CA ILE A 267 -26.26 -15.52 -12.19
C ILE A 267 -27.68 -15.08 -12.51
N SER A 268 -28.29 -14.36 -11.60
CA SER A 268 -29.48 -13.55 -11.89
C SER A 268 -29.27 -12.12 -11.44
N VAL A 269 -29.87 -11.18 -12.17
CA VAL A 269 -29.80 -9.75 -11.93
C VAL A 269 -31.09 -9.09 -12.37
N PHE A 270 -31.55 -8.05 -11.66
CA PHE A 270 -32.55 -7.16 -12.19
C PHE A 270 -31.87 -5.97 -12.87
N ALA A 271 -32.29 -5.68 -14.10
CA ALA A 271 -31.73 -4.60 -14.88
C ALA A 271 -32.85 -3.71 -15.47
N ARG A 272 -32.58 -2.40 -15.58
CA ARG A 272 -33.43 -1.41 -16.24
C ARG A 272 -32.59 -0.52 -17.14
N GLY A 273 -32.89 -0.49 -18.43
CA GLY A 273 -32.19 0.32 -19.43
C GLY A 273 -33.01 1.52 -19.90
N GLN A 274 -32.35 2.65 -20.10
CA GLN A 274 -32.95 3.86 -20.66
C GLN A 274 -32.10 4.42 -21.80
N GLY A 275 -32.56 4.27 -23.03
CA GLY A 275 -31.92 4.83 -24.21
C GLY A 275 -30.54 4.29 -24.53
N LEU A 276 -30.20 3.08 -24.09
CA LEU A 276 -28.93 2.42 -24.37
C LEU A 276 -28.76 2.20 -25.88
N ARG A 277 -27.77 2.86 -26.50
CA ARG A 277 -27.49 2.73 -27.92
C ARG A 277 -26.08 3.16 -28.29
N GLY A 278 -25.53 2.53 -29.32
CA GLY A 278 -24.16 2.78 -29.79
C GLY A 278 -23.10 2.16 -28.88
N GLY A 279 -21.88 2.06 -29.33
CA GLY A 279 -20.69 1.75 -28.55
C GLY A 279 -20.65 0.42 -27.80
N GLY A 280 -21.42 -0.58 -28.15
CA GLY A 280 -21.43 -1.91 -27.52
C GLY A 280 -22.43 -2.07 -26.36
N GLY A 281 -23.23 -1.04 -26.00
CA GLY A 281 -24.27 -1.17 -24.97
C GLY A 281 -23.71 -1.14 -23.53
N ALA A 282 -24.36 -1.93 -22.67
CA ALA A 282 -23.90 -2.21 -21.33
C ALA A 282 -23.76 -3.72 -21.16
N ASP A 283 -22.75 -4.16 -20.45
CA ASP A 283 -22.33 -5.54 -20.40
C ASP A 283 -22.05 -6.00 -18.97
N ALA A 284 -22.13 -7.32 -18.75
CA ALA A 284 -21.61 -7.97 -17.55
C ALA A 284 -20.60 -9.05 -17.91
N PHE A 285 -19.44 -9.03 -17.28
CA PHE A 285 -18.37 -9.99 -17.53
C PHE A 285 -17.94 -10.69 -16.26
N PHE A 286 -17.63 -11.98 -16.36
CA PHE A 286 -16.86 -12.70 -15.38
C PHE A 286 -15.39 -12.77 -15.80
N PHE A 287 -14.52 -12.36 -14.89
CA PHE A 287 -13.08 -12.59 -15.00
C PHE A 287 -12.69 -13.70 -14.03
N PHE A 288 -12.13 -14.76 -14.57
CA PHE A 288 -11.70 -15.93 -13.81
C PHE A 288 -10.20 -15.90 -13.57
N LEU A 289 -9.80 -16.21 -12.35
CA LEU A 289 -8.45 -16.09 -11.87
C LEU A 289 -8.01 -17.40 -11.21
N ASP A 290 -6.72 -17.73 -11.33
CA ASP A 290 -6.12 -18.86 -10.62
C ASP A 290 -5.86 -18.51 -9.13
N ASN A 291 -5.31 -19.45 -8.37
CA ASN A 291 -4.97 -19.24 -6.96
C ASN A 291 -3.91 -18.16 -6.73
N PHE A 292 -3.17 -17.79 -7.77
CA PHE A 292 -2.23 -16.67 -7.79
C PHE A 292 -2.87 -15.37 -8.29
N GLY A 293 -4.17 -15.40 -8.62
CA GLY A 293 -4.98 -14.32 -9.16
C GLY A 293 -4.56 -13.85 -10.54
N ARG A 294 -3.97 -14.71 -11.35
CA ARG A 294 -3.73 -14.42 -12.75
C ARG A 294 -4.98 -14.78 -13.53
N PRO A 295 -5.31 -14.03 -14.57
CA PRO A 295 -6.34 -14.45 -15.50
C PRO A 295 -6.04 -15.84 -16.05
N ILE A 296 -7.07 -16.67 -16.15
CA ILE A 296 -6.96 -18.01 -16.76
C ILE A 296 -6.64 -17.85 -18.25
N ALA A 297 -5.62 -18.59 -18.70
CA ALA A 297 -5.16 -18.55 -20.09
C ALA A 297 -6.30 -18.84 -21.08
N GLY A 298 -6.48 -17.97 -22.07
CA GLY A 298 -7.56 -18.02 -23.05
C GLY A 298 -8.87 -17.35 -22.60
N PHE A 299 -8.94 -16.88 -21.34
CA PHE A 299 -10.11 -16.18 -20.78
C PHE A 299 -9.77 -14.80 -20.23
N GLU A 300 -8.65 -14.21 -20.66
CA GLU A 300 -8.14 -12.92 -20.16
C GLU A 300 -9.09 -11.76 -20.46
N ALA A 301 -9.89 -11.88 -21.50
CA ALA A 301 -10.89 -10.87 -21.86
C ALA A 301 -12.17 -10.93 -21.01
N GLY A 302 -12.26 -11.91 -20.11
CA GLY A 302 -13.48 -12.23 -19.39
C GLY A 302 -14.48 -13.04 -20.22
N ILE A 303 -15.51 -13.56 -19.55
CA ILE A 303 -16.63 -14.26 -20.16
C ILE A 303 -17.87 -13.38 -20.05
N LEU A 304 -18.47 -13.02 -21.17
CA LEU A 304 -19.67 -12.21 -21.22
C LEU A 304 -20.86 -12.98 -20.61
N ALA A 305 -21.46 -12.42 -19.56
CA ALA A 305 -22.65 -12.96 -18.93
C ALA A 305 -23.94 -12.32 -19.48
N PHE A 306 -23.95 -11.01 -19.64
CA PHE A 306 -25.08 -10.25 -20.16
C PHE A 306 -24.63 -9.12 -21.07
N GLU A 307 -25.50 -8.78 -22.03
CA GLU A 307 -25.39 -7.61 -22.88
C GLU A 307 -26.77 -6.92 -22.97
N TRP A 308 -26.79 -5.61 -22.75
CA TRP A 308 -28.02 -4.83 -22.73
C TRP A 308 -27.98 -3.68 -23.74
N ALA A 309 -29.10 -3.51 -24.45
CA ALA A 309 -29.29 -2.40 -25.36
C ALA A 309 -30.76 -1.94 -25.33
N GLY A 310 -31.02 -0.71 -25.74
CA GLY A 310 -32.37 -0.16 -25.87
C GLY A 310 -32.92 0.43 -24.57
N SER A 311 -34.28 0.47 -24.49
CA SER A 311 -34.98 0.91 -23.29
C SER A 311 -35.90 -0.20 -22.83
N PHE A 312 -35.83 -0.53 -21.56
CA PHE A 312 -36.64 -1.56 -20.91
C PHE A 312 -36.80 -1.22 -19.44
N ASP A 313 -37.93 -1.62 -18.86
CA ASP A 313 -38.17 -1.50 -17.43
C ASP A 313 -37.51 -2.65 -16.66
N TRP A 314 -37.54 -2.61 -15.32
CA TRP A 314 -36.97 -3.64 -14.47
C TRP A 314 -37.40 -5.04 -14.94
N ARG A 315 -36.45 -5.82 -15.34
CA ARG A 315 -36.63 -7.23 -15.75
C ARG A 315 -35.53 -8.08 -15.16
N LYS A 316 -35.91 -9.30 -14.79
CA LYS A 316 -34.95 -10.29 -14.33
C LYS A 316 -34.24 -10.93 -15.53
N GLU A 317 -32.92 -10.88 -15.49
CA GLU A 317 -32.05 -11.62 -16.41
C GLU A 317 -31.41 -12.80 -15.67
N VAL A 318 -31.25 -13.92 -16.36
CA VAL A 318 -30.66 -15.13 -15.81
C VAL A 318 -29.69 -15.70 -16.83
N ASN A 319 -28.49 -16.09 -16.40
CA ASN A 319 -27.53 -16.80 -17.23
C ASN A 319 -26.73 -17.81 -16.39
N GLU A 320 -26.02 -18.69 -17.07
CA GLU A 320 -25.09 -19.65 -16.48
C GLU A 320 -23.75 -19.55 -17.20
N VAL A 321 -22.67 -19.40 -16.40
CA VAL A 321 -21.31 -19.27 -16.92
C VAL A 321 -20.47 -20.42 -16.40
N ARG A 322 -19.84 -21.17 -17.29
CA ARG A 322 -18.94 -22.27 -16.93
C ARG A 322 -17.67 -21.71 -16.29
N VAL A 323 -17.24 -22.35 -15.22
CA VAL A 323 -15.97 -22.06 -14.58
C VAL A 323 -14.84 -22.69 -15.37
N PRO A 324 -13.88 -21.93 -15.90
CA PRO A 324 -12.75 -22.49 -16.62
C PRO A 324 -11.87 -23.37 -15.73
N PRO A 325 -11.26 -24.43 -16.28
CA PRO A 325 -10.32 -25.27 -15.54
C PRO A 325 -9.18 -24.43 -14.95
N GLY A 326 -8.84 -24.72 -13.69
CA GLY A 326 -7.78 -24.00 -12.96
C GLY A 326 -8.22 -22.66 -12.35
N ALA A 327 -9.46 -22.23 -12.54
CA ALA A 327 -9.99 -21.08 -11.86
C ALA A 327 -10.28 -21.38 -10.39
N THR A 328 -9.80 -20.56 -9.50
CA THR A 328 -10.09 -20.63 -8.06
C THR A 328 -10.91 -19.44 -7.59
N ARG A 329 -10.92 -18.35 -8.38
CA ARG A 329 -11.63 -17.11 -8.07
C ARG A 329 -12.28 -16.52 -9.30
N ALA A 330 -13.32 -15.73 -9.08
CA ALA A 330 -13.96 -14.95 -10.12
C ALA A 330 -14.28 -13.52 -9.62
N VAL A 331 -14.33 -12.58 -10.55
CA VAL A 331 -14.82 -11.21 -10.34
C VAL A 331 -15.92 -10.97 -11.36
N ILE A 332 -17.08 -10.46 -10.94
CA ILE A 332 -18.06 -9.95 -11.88
C ILE A 332 -17.91 -8.44 -12.02
N GLN A 333 -17.98 -7.97 -13.25
CA GLN A 333 -17.92 -6.56 -13.62
C GLN A 333 -19.12 -6.20 -14.50
N PHE A 334 -19.81 -5.13 -14.12
CA PHE A 334 -20.78 -4.47 -14.98
C PHE A 334 -20.12 -3.23 -15.58
N ASP A 335 -20.22 -3.09 -16.89
CA ASP A 335 -19.56 -2.05 -17.66
C ASP A 335 -20.56 -1.35 -18.60
N LYS A 336 -20.46 -0.06 -18.70
CA LYS A 336 -21.11 0.71 -19.76
C LYS A 336 -20.01 1.39 -20.56
N SER A 337 -19.63 0.80 -21.66
CA SER A 337 -18.58 1.29 -22.57
C SER A 337 -18.92 2.69 -23.14
N ASP A 338 -18.83 2.89 -24.44
CA ASP A 338 -19.12 4.20 -25.08
C ASP A 338 -20.61 4.40 -25.43
N ALA A 339 -21.50 3.53 -24.93
CA ALA A 339 -22.93 3.65 -25.16
C ALA A 339 -23.52 4.93 -24.52
N ILE A 340 -24.43 5.59 -25.24
CA ILE A 340 -25.30 6.62 -24.66
C ILE A 340 -26.44 5.97 -23.89
N GLY A 341 -27.09 6.72 -23.01
CA GLY A 341 -28.16 6.22 -22.14
C GLY A 341 -27.64 5.81 -20.79
N ARG A 342 -28.46 5.11 -20.03
CA ARG A 342 -28.12 4.63 -18.69
C ARG A 342 -28.62 3.22 -18.45
N ILE A 343 -27.98 2.48 -17.59
CA ILE A 343 -28.45 1.20 -17.04
C ILE A 343 -28.46 1.28 -15.53
N GLN A 344 -29.48 0.69 -14.91
CA GLN A 344 -29.56 0.46 -13.49
C GLN A 344 -29.59 -1.06 -13.25
N ILE A 345 -28.87 -1.49 -12.21
CA ILE A 345 -28.68 -2.90 -11.85
C ILE A 345 -28.98 -3.07 -10.39
N ASP A 346 -29.68 -4.15 -10.05
CA ASP A 346 -30.09 -4.48 -8.70
C ASP A 346 -30.25 -5.98 -8.48
N ASP A 347 -30.38 -6.42 -7.24
CA ASP A 347 -30.66 -7.79 -6.81
C ASP A 347 -29.75 -8.82 -7.51
N VAL A 348 -28.46 -8.59 -7.51
CA VAL A 348 -27.47 -9.51 -8.08
C VAL A 348 -27.35 -10.75 -7.19
N VAL A 349 -27.66 -11.90 -7.75
CA VAL A 349 -27.54 -13.20 -7.10
C VAL A 349 -26.66 -14.11 -7.94
N ILE A 350 -25.60 -14.65 -7.34
CA ILE A 350 -24.75 -15.65 -7.98
C ILE A 350 -24.72 -16.89 -7.08
N THR A 351 -25.11 -18.03 -7.65
CA THR A 351 -25.06 -19.32 -6.99
C THR A 351 -24.11 -20.26 -7.73
N ALA A 352 -23.57 -21.21 -7.00
CA ALA A 352 -22.59 -22.15 -7.53
C ALA A 352 -23.20 -23.51 -7.81
N ALA A 353 -22.76 -24.18 -8.88
CA ALA A 353 -23.01 -25.60 -9.12
C ALA A 353 -21.69 -26.38 -8.99
N PRO A 354 -21.67 -27.46 -8.16
CA PRO A 354 -20.48 -28.29 -8.02
C PRO A 354 -20.04 -28.90 -9.34
N ASN A 355 -18.72 -28.97 -9.56
CA ASN A 355 -18.19 -29.77 -10.67
C ASN A 355 -18.18 -31.23 -10.24
N PRO A 356 -18.94 -32.12 -10.92
CA PRO A 356 -18.98 -33.54 -10.57
C PRO A 356 -17.64 -34.26 -10.74
N ASP A 357 -16.73 -33.69 -11.53
CA ASP A 357 -15.40 -34.26 -11.79
C ASP A 357 -14.38 -33.88 -10.72
N VAL A 358 -14.74 -33.00 -9.80
CA VAL A 358 -13.89 -32.60 -8.67
C VAL A 358 -14.46 -33.10 -7.37
N ALA A 359 -13.76 -33.97 -6.69
CA ALA A 359 -14.25 -34.76 -5.57
C ALA A 359 -14.68 -33.97 -4.31
N ALA A 360 -14.26 -32.74 -4.13
CA ALA A 360 -14.74 -31.80 -3.13
C ALA A 360 -14.22 -30.37 -3.43
N TRP A 361 -15.07 -29.41 -3.18
CA TRP A 361 -14.63 -28.01 -3.12
C TRP A 361 -13.78 -27.82 -1.86
N ALA A 362 -12.51 -27.50 -2.04
CA ALA A 362 -11.64 -27.14 -0.95
C ALA A 362 -11.85 -25.65 -0.61
N PRO A 363 -12.17 -25.31 0.64
CA PRO A 363 -12.27 -23.91 1.03
C PRO A 363 -10.92 -23.22 0.75
N PHE A 364 -11.00 -21.99 0.24
CA PHE A 364 -9.83 -21.16 0.07
C PHE A 364 -9.19 -20.88 1.42
N HIS A 365 -7.91 -21.23 1.56
CA HIS A 365 -7.15 -20.95 2.78
C HIS A 365 -6.54 -19.55 2.71
N ALA A 366 -6.73 -18.76 3.73
CA ALA A 366 -6.17 -17.42 3.86
C ALA A 366 -4.67 -17.44 4.19
N ASP A 367 -4.25 -18.48 4.92
CA ASP A 367 -2.87 -18.65 5.34
C ASP A 367 -2.13 -19.53 4.31
N GLU A 368 -0.88 -19.17 4.03
CA GLU A 368 0.00 -20.03 3.27
C GLU A 368 0.52 -21.14 4.20
N ASP A 369 0.58 -22.37 3.69
CA ASP A 369 1.37 -23.42 4.34
C ASP A 369 2.84 -23.09 4.11
N THR A 370 3.54 -22.77 5.19
CA THR A 370 4.95 -22.36 5.18
C THR A 370 5.84 -23.33 5.94
N ASP A 371 5.35 -24.52 6.24
CA ASP A 371 6.10 -25.49 7.04
C ASP A 371 7.42 -25.93 6.36
N ASP A 372 7.44 -25.96 5.03
CA ASP A 372 8.62 -26.26 4.21
C ASP A 372 9.43 -25.02 3.79
N TRP A 373 8.97 -23.80 4.14
CA TRP A 373 9.66 -22.58 3.74
C TRP A 373 10.96 -22.39 4.50
N LEU A 374 11.96 -21.89 3.80
CA LEU A 374 13.32 -21.73 4.31
C LEU A 374 13.47 -20.41 5.07
N LYS A 375 14.10 -20.46 6.24
CA LYS A 375 14.47 -19.24 6.97
C LYS A 375 15.56 -18.49 6.23
N VAL A 376 15.32 -17.23 5.98
CA VAL A 376 16.28 -16.33 5.32
C VAL A 376 16.74 -15.28 6.33
N PRO A 377 17.92 -15.46 6.92
CA PRO A 377 18.48 -14.48 7.83
C PRO A 377 18.89 -13.23 7.03
N PRO A 378 18.49 -12.04 7.48
CA PRO A 378 18.98 -10.81 6.89
C PRO A 378 20.44 -10.57 7.24
N SER A 379 21.07 -9.65 6.50
CA SER A 379 22.38 -9.14 6.88
C SER A 379 22.40 -7.62 6.85
N PRO A 380 22.81 -6.94 7.92
CA PRO A 380 23.00 -5.51 7.92
C PRO A 380 24.21 -5.08 7.08
N THR A 381 25.14 -5.97 6.79
CA THR A 381 26.37 -5.68 6.07
C THR A 381 26.49 -6.45 4.76
N ILE A 382 27.32 -5.96 3.85
CA ILE A 382 27.82 -6.69 2.69
C ILE A 382 29.34 -6.75 2.81
N ALA A 383 29.93 -7.93 2.64
CA ALA A 383 31.37 -8.13 2.66
C ALA A 383 32.03 -7.39 1.47
N ALA A 384 33.11 -6.68 1.76
CA ALA A 384 33.86 -5.97 0.74
C ALA A 384 34.42 -6.94 -0.31
N ASN A 385 34.40 -6.53 -1.58
CA ASN A 385 34.84 -7.34 -2.73
C ASN A 385 34.07 -8.66 -2.93
N SER A 386 32.98 -8.91 -2.21
CA SER A 386 32.09 -10.03 -2.49
C SER A 386 31.38 -9.86 -3.84
N ALA A 387 30.65 -10.88 -4.30
CA ALA A 387 29.84 -10.73 -5.50
C ALA A 387 28.63 -9.80 -5.31
N LEU A 388 28.22 -9.56 -4.05
CA LEU A 388 27.19 -8.57 -3.71
C LEU A 388 27.72 -7.14 -3.65
N ASP A 389 29.04 -6.92 -3.69
CA ASP A 389 29.64 -5.58 -3.61
C ASP A 389 29.58 -4.87 -4.97
N PHE A 390 28.58 -4.04 -5.15
CA PHE A 390 28.38 -3.19 -6.32
C PHE A 390 28.83 -1.74 -6.11
N SER A 391 29.66 -1.47 -5.10
CA SER A 391 30.21 -0.14 -4.83
C SER A 391 31.03 0.45 -5.99
N PHE A 392 31.51 -0.39 -6.91
CA PHE A 392 32.18 0.06 -8.14
C PHE A 392 31.24 0.89 -9.06
N LEU A 393 29.90 0.81 -8.86
CA LEU A 393 28.92 1.68 -9.52
C LEU A 393 28.75 3.03 -8.82
N VAL A 394 29.30 3.18 -7.61
CA VAL A 394 29.12 4.34 -6.72
C VAL A 394 30.48 5.03 -6.49
N PRO A 395 30.95 5.83 -7.46
CA PRO A 395 32.28 6.39 -7.40
C PRO A 395 32.42 7.45 -6.30
N ALA A 396 33.26 7.17 -5.32
CA ALA A 396 33.55 8.03 -4.17
C ALA A 396 34.64 9.09 -4.45
N PRO A 397 34.61 10.24 -3.74
CA PRO A 397 33.50 10.74 -2.95
C PRO A 397 32.38 11.32 -3.82
N ALA A 398 31.15 11.45 -3.26
CA ALA A 398 30.08 12.17 -3.93
C ALA A 398 30.46 13.64 -4.16
N GLY A 399 29.95 14.24 -5.25
CA GLY A 399 30.26 15.61 -5.63
C GLY A 399 31.57 15.79 -6.39
N ARG A 400 32.38 14.77 -6.62
CA ARG A 400 33.65 14.86 -7.38
C ARG A 400 33.47 15.37 -8.82
N LYS A 401 32.27 15.21 -9.38
CA LYS A 401 31.91 15.72 -10.72
C LYS A 401 31.31 17.14 -10.69
N GLY A 402 31.38 17.84 -9.55
CA GLY A 402 30.76 19.15 -9.36
C GLY A 402 29.28 19.04 -9.05
N PHE A 403 28.57 20.16 -9.09
CA PHE A 403 27.15 20.24 -8.81
C PHE A 403 26.32 19.52 -9.87
N VAL A 404 25.14 19.08 -9.45
CA VAL A 404 24.10 18.63 -10.40
C VAL A 404 23.32 19.85 -10.88
N THR A 405 22.99 19.86 -12.15
CA THR A 405 22.18 20.88 -12.82
C THR A 405 21.07 20.22 -13.62
N ALA A 406 19.93 20.88 -13.74
CA ALA A 406 18.85 20.45 -14.64
C ALA A 406 19.01 21.19 -15.98
N LYS A 407 19.16 20.43 -17.06
CA LYS A 407 19.33 20.96 -18.42
C LYS A 407 18.72 20.00 -19.45
N ASP A 408 18.02 20.54 -20.40
CA ASP A 408 17.46 19.81 -21.56
C ASP A 408 16.59 18.61 -21.12
N GLY A 409 15.81 18.80 -20.04
CA GLY A 409 14.92 17.78 -19.49
C GLY A 409 15.61 16.65 -18.72
N ARG A 410 16.86 16.86 -18.29
CA ARG A 410 17.67 15.86 -17.59
C ARG A 410 18.53 16.46 -16.50
N LEU A 411 18.89 15.65 -15.53
CA LEU A 411 19.94 15.97 -14.57
C LEU A 411 21.33 15.67 -15.17
N SER A 412 22.26 16.59 -14.99
CA SER A 412 23.62 16.48 -15.49
C SER A 412 24.63 17.01 -14.47
N PHE A 413 25.82 16.42 -14.42
CA PHE A 413 26.91 16.93 -13.59
C PHE A 413 27.59 18.12 -14.25
N GLU A 414 28.05 19.09 -13.45
CA GLU A 414 28.75 20.31 -13.88
C GLU A 414 30.01 19.97 -14.73
N LYS A 415 30.78 18.96 -14.33
CA LYS A 415 31.97 18.49 -15.07
C LYS A 415 31.64 17.55 -16.24
N GLY A 416 30.35 17.47 -16.60
CA GLY A 416 29.86 16.70 -17.71
C GLY A 416 29.39 15.27 -17.36
N GLY A 417 28.56 14.75 -18.25
CA GLY A 417 27.93 13.46 -18.13
C GLY A 417 26.56 13.54 -17.44
N ARG A 418 25.73 12.56 -17.76
CA ARG A 418 24.39 12.42 -17.17
C ARG A 418 24.48 12.11 -15.68
N ALA A 419 23.66 12.75 -14.88
CA ALA A 419 23.41 12.39 -13.50
C ALA A 419 22.16 11.50 -13.41
N ARG A 420 22.33 10.22 -13.15
CA ARG A 420 21.25 9.25 -12.92
C ARG A 420 21.42 8.61 -11.55
N PHE A 421 20.32 8.47 -10.83
CA PHE A 421 20.36 8.05 -9.44
C PHE A 421 19.44 6.86 -9.19
N HIS A 422 20.01 5.87 -8.51
CA HIS A 422 19.30 4.77 -7.87
C HIS A 422 19.41 4.95 -6.37
N GLY A 423 18.29 5.19 -5.70
CA GLY A 423 18.31 5.68 -4.34
C GLY A 423 17.31 5.05 -3.41
N VAL A 424 17.47 5.42 -2.14
CA VAL A 424 16.56 5.11 -1.06
C VAL A 424 16.25 6.39 -0.28
N SER A 425 15.08 6.48 0.35
CA SER A 425 14.79 7.59 1.24
C SER A 425 14.96 7.18 2.69
N LEU A 426 15.59 8.06 3.48
CA LEU A 426 15.63 8.02 4.92
C LEU A 426 14.73 9.13 5.47
N ILE A 427 13.93 8.76 6.45
CA ILE A 427 13.01 9.66 7.14
C ILE A 427 13.37 9.70 8.63
N ALA A 428 12.88 10.64 9.38
CA ALA A 428 13.00 10.56 10.84
C ALA A 428 12.30 9.27 11.36
N PRO A 429 12.94 8.49 12.27
CA PRO A 429 14.21 8.74 12.94
C PRO A 429 15.45 8.19 12.22
N THR A 430 15.34 7.51 11.10
CA THR A 430 16.47 6.83 10.43
C THR A 430 17.49 7.75 9.80
N ALA A 431 17.19 9.03 9.68
CA ALA A 431 18.15 10.06 9.31
C ALA A 431 19.03 10.54 10.49
N PHE A 432 18.72 10.13 11.72
CA PHE A 432 19.38 10.57 12.96
C PHE A 432 20.01 9.40 13.72
N LEU A 433 20.70 8.55 12.98
CA LEU A 433 21.41 7.38 13.53
C LEU A 433 22.66 7.77 14.33
N GLU A 434 23.03 6.92 15.28
CA GLU A 434 24.34 7.01 15.91
C GLU A 434 25.46 6.86 14.87
N PRO A 435 26.62 7.50 15.06
CA PRO A 435 27.68 7.57 14.06
C PRO A 435 28.13 6.22 13.50
N ASP A 436 28.35 5.23 14.37
CA ASP A 436 28.74 3.87 13.97
C ASP A 436 27.68 3.22 13.06
N LYS A 437 26.43 3.51 13.32
CA LYS A 437 25.31 2.98 12.57
C LYS A 437 25.06 3.71 11.26
N ALA A 438 25.30 5.00 11.22
CA ALA A 438 25.29 5.76 9.99
C ALA A 438 26.40 5.30 9.03
N ASP A 439 27.59 4.98 9.56
CA ASP A 439 28.71 4.42 8.80
C ASP A 439 28.37 3.04 8.23
N GLU A 440 27.83 2.13 9.06
CA GLU A 440 27.38 0.79 8.65
C GLU A 440 26.31 0.87 7.54
N LEU A 441 25.33 1.74 7.70
CA LEU A 441 24.30 1.98 6.72
C LEU A 441 24.87 2.50 5.41
N ALA A 442 25.74 3.51 5.46
CA ALA A 442 26.35 4.09 4.28
C ALA A 442 27.20 3.06 3.50
N ASP A 443 27.96 2.21 4.21
CA ASP A 443 28.70 1.10 3.61
C ASP A 443 27.76 0.11 2.92
N ARG A 444 26.71 -0.31 3.61
CA ARG A 444 25.73 -1.25 3.08
C ARG A 444 25.06 -0.72 1.82
N LEU A 445 24.64 0.55 1.83
CA LEU A 445 24.02 1.21 0.70
C LEU A 445 24.97 1.31 -0.50
N ALA A 446 26.18 1.78 -0.28
CA ALA A 446 27.18 1.88 -1.36
C ALA A 446 27.44 0.52 -2.03
N ARG A 447 27.63 -0.53 -1.22
CA ARG A 447 27.85 -1.89 -1.74
C ARG A 447 26.62 -2.50 -2.39
N SER A 448 25.42 -2.01 -2.09
CA SER A 448 24.21 -2.37 -2.82
C SER A 448 24.05 -1.60 -4.17
N GLY A 449 25.00 -0.73 -4.52
CA GLY A 449 24.91 0.10 -5.72
C GLY A 449 23.98 1.32 -5.59
N ILE A 450 23.62 1.71 -4.36
CA ILE A 450 22.85 2.91 -4.08
C ILE A 450 23.77 4.11 -4.16
N ASN A 451 23.46 5.08 -5.02
CA ASN A 451 24.24 6.30 -5.21
C ASN A 451 23.49 7.59 -4.80
N LEU A 452 22.31 7.45 -4.20
CA LEU A 452 21.50 8.56 -3.70
C LEU A 452 20.77 8.17 -2.41
N VAL A 453 20.80 9.05 -1.43
CA VAL A 453 19.89 9.03 -0.29
C VAL A 453 19.03 10.29 -0.33
N ARG A 454 17.72 10.13 -0.31
CA ARG A 454 16.76 11.22 -0.14
C ARG A 454 16.42 11.36 1.33
N LEU A 455 16.75 12.49 1.91
CA LEU A 455 16.40 12.86 3.29
C LEU A 455 15.06 13.59 3.26
N GLY A 456 14.02 12.94 3.75
CA GLY A 456 12.67 13.47 3.81
C GLY A 456 12.04 13.28 5.19
N ASP A 457 10.92 13.92 5.43
CA ASP A 457 10.15 13.81 6.66
C ASP A 457 11.00 14.05 7.94
N LEU A 458 12.10 14.85 7.84
CA LEU A 458 13.03 15.09 8.94
C LEU A 458 12.39 15.88 10.09
N ASP A 459 11.37 16.64 9.78
CA ASP A 459 10.61 17.51 10.67
C ASP A 459 9.43 16.80 11.37
N THR A 460 9.32 15.49 11.21
CA THR A 460 8.33 14.67 11.93
C THR A 460 8.67 14.64 13.43
N PRO A 461 7.76 15.05 14.32
CA PRO A 461 8.04 15.10 15.75
C PRO A 461 7.99 13.69 16.36
N ILE A 462 9.14 13.07 16.56
CA ILE A 462 9.30 11.68 17.08
C ILE A 462 9.94 11.67 18.47
N GLY A 463 10.49 12.78 18.90
CA GLY A 463 11.16 12.94 20.19
C GLY A 463 12.57 13.50 20.06
N PRO A 464 13.21 13.78 21.20
CA PRO A 464 14.54 14.37 21.25
C PRO A 464 15.56 13.58 20.44
N ASP A 465 16.50 14.28 19.82
CA ASP A 465 17.62 13.76 19.02
C ASP A 465 17.25 12.85 17.81
N ARG A 466 15.95 12.76 17.51
CA ARG A 466 15.38 11.92 16.41
C ARG A 466 14.47 12.69 15.45
N SER A 467 14.31 13.98 15.69
CA SER A 467 13.54 14.93 14.89
C SER A 467 14.38 16.17 14.66
N LEU A 468 14.16 16.84 13.54
CA LEU A 468 14.94 18.02 13.16
C LEU A 468 14.77 19.18 14.15
N PHE A 469 13.56 19.38 14.70
CA PHE A 469 13.25 20.49 15.60
C PHE A 469 13.42 20.10 17.06
N ASP A 470 13.90 21.06 17.87
CA ASP A 470 14.05 20.92 19.32
C ASP A 470 12.68 20.79 20.00
N ASP A 471 12.41 19.60 20.52
CA ASP A 471 11.14 19.28 21.18
C ASP A 471 10.98 19.86 22.58
N SER A 472 12.03 20.40 23.16
CA SER A 472 11.99 21.10 24.48
C SER A 472 11.39 22.50 24.40
N ARG A 473 11.18 23.03 23.18
CA ARG A 473 10.73 24.40 22.96
C ARG A 473 9.22 24.44 22.66
N ASP A 474 8.62 25.59 22.95
CA ASP A 474 7.24 25.90 22.60
C ASP A 474 7.10 26.46 21.15
N ASP A 475 8.19 26.46 20.38
CA ASP A 475 8.24 26.85 18.97
C ASP A 475 9.04 25.84 18.14
N THR A 476 8.96 25.96 16.83
CA THR A 476 9.73 25.17 15.88
C THR A 476 10.77 26.03 15.13
N LYS A 477 11.36 27.03 15.80
CA LYS A 477 12.32 27.99 15.22
C LYS A 477 13.77 27.57 15.39
N ALA A 478 14.04 26.58 16.24
CA ALA A 478 15.39 26.06 16.48
C ALA A 478 15.44 24.56 16.17
N PHE A 479 16.56 24.11 15.66
CA PHE A 479 16.83 22.69 15.44
C PHE A 479 17.41 22.05 16.72
N ASP A 480 17.18 20.75 16.86
CA ASP A 480 17.81 19.94 17.89
C ASP A 480 19.32 19.78 17.59
N PRO A 481 20.22 20.22 18.53
CA PRO A 481 21.65 20.16 18.25
C PRO A 481 22.22 18.74 18.09
N LEU A 482 21.68 17.76 18.81
CA LEU A 482 22.11 16.36 18.71
C LEU A 482 21.64 15.75 17.42
N ALA A 483 20.39 15.99 17.04
CA ALA A 483 19.87 15.57 15.74
C ALA A 483 20.69 16.16 14.58
N LEU A 484 21.06 17.45 14.66
CA LEU A 484 21.93 18.05 13.65
C LEU A 484 23.32 17.42 13.61
N GLN A 485 23.91 17.07 14.75
CA GLN A 485 25.21 16.38 14.78
C GLN A 485 25.14 15.00 14.11
N LYS A 486 24.09 14.23 14.40
CA LYS A 486 23.85 12.93 13.76
C LYS A 486 23.64 13.08 12.25
N LEU A 487 22.85 14.08 11.84
CA LEU A 487 22.63 14.37 10.42
C LEU A 487 23.93 14.78 9.70
N ASP A 488 24.79 15.58 10.34
CA ASP A 488 26.10 15.97 9.80
C ASP A 488 26.96 14.73 9.54
N HIS A 489 27.04 13.83 10.53
CA HIS A 489 27.80 12.60 10.40
C HIS A 489 27.24 11.72 9.26
N LEU A 490 25.93 11.51 9.23
CA LEU A 490 25.28 10.73 8.15
C LEU A 490 25.63 11.30 6.76
N VAL A 491 25.49 12.61 6.56
CA VAL A 491 25.82 13.27 5.30
C VAL A 491 27.28 13.10 4.92
N ALA A 492 28.20 13.22 5.90
CA ALA A 492 29.64 13.02 5.69
C ALA A 492 29.95 11.54 5.33
N ALA A 493 29.36 10.60 6.04
CA ALA A 493 29.52 9.16 5.80
C ALA A 493 29.03 8.75 4.40
N LEU A 494 27.84 9.24 3.99
CA LEU A 494 27.29 9.02 2.65
C LEU A 494 28.20 9.60 1.56
N LYS A 495 28.61 10.86 1.73
CA LYS A 495 29.50 11.55 0.80
C LYS A 495 30.83 10.83 0.64
N ALA A 496 31.47 10.41 1.73
CA ALA A 496 32.75 9.67 1.69
C ALA A 496 32.66 8.39 0.84
N ARG A 497 31.48 7.75 0.81
CA ARG A 497 31.20 6.50 0.08
C ARG A 497 30.63 6.71 -1.32
N GLY A 498 30.53 7.97 -1.78
CA GLY A 498 30.08 8.30 -3.13
C GLY A 498 28.56 8.46 -3.27
N ILE A 499 27.84 8.41 -2.17
CA ILE A 499 26.38 8.53 -2.14
C ILE A 499 26.01 10.01 -2.05
N HIS A 500 25.23 10.47 -3.02
CA HIS A 500 24.68 11.83 -3.05
C HIS A 500 23.47 11.96 -2.13
N VAL A 501 23.09 13.20 -1.84
CA VAL A 501 21.95 13.52 -1.00
C VAL A 501 20.95 14.40 -1.74
N ALA A 502 19.67 14.07 -1.67
CA ALA A 502 18.56 14.97 -1.98
C ALA A 502 17.83 15.32 -0.68
N LEU A 503 17.27 16.52 -0.58
CA LEU A 503 16.71 17.02 0.67
C LEU A 503 15.30 17.57 0.47
N GLU A 504 14.36 17.10 1.29
CA GLU A 504 13.03 17.68 1.44
C GLU A 504 13.04 18.65 2.63
N LEU A 505 12.55 19.88 2.43
CA LEU A 505 12.76 20.95 3.39
C LEU A 505 11.68 21.05 4.47
N GLN A 506 10.42 20.73 4.11
CA GLN A 506 9.29 20.76 5.03
C GLN A 506 8.26 19.71 4.62
N SER A 507 7.86 18.87 5.56
CA SER A 507 6.88 17.79 5.31
C SER A 507 5.86 17.67 6.44
N ASN A 508 6.30 17.28 7.63
CA ASN A 508 5.48 16.87 8.77
C ASN A 508 5.63 17.77 9.99
N ARG A 509 6.15 18.98 9.80
CA ARG A 509 6.34 19.96 10.88
C ARG A 509 5.03 20.21 11.61
N ARG A 510 5.02 19.98 12.92
CA ARG A 510 3.89 20.33 13.79
C ARG A 510 4.15 21.68 14.40
N PHE A 511 3.42 22.71 13.93
CA PHE A 511 3.51 24.06 14.49
C PHE A 511 3.03 24.10 15.93
N ARG A 512 3.66 24.95 16.73
CA ARG A 512 3.44 25.14 18.18
C ARG A 512 2.94 26.56 18.46
N ASP A 513 2.44 26.80 19.67
CA ASP A 513 1.81 28.08 20.03
C ASP A 513 2.73 29.30 19.84
N GLN A 514 4.04 29.15 20.12
CA GLN A 514 5.01 30.23 19.97
C GLN A 514 5.49 30.45 18.52
N ASP A 515 5.04 29.65 17.57
CA ASP A 515 5.34 29.84 16.14
C ASP A 515 4.60 31.04 15.55
N GLY A 516 3.49 31.44 16.18
CA GLY A 516 2.63 32.53 15.71
C GLY A 516 1.74 32.13 14.53
N VAL A 517 1.57 30.84 14.30
CA VAL A 517 0.64 30.27 13.32
C VAL A 517 -0.75 30.25 13.95
N ALA A 518 -1.75 30.84 13.28
CA ALA A 518 -3.11 30.85 13.78
C ALA A 518 -3.65 29.42 13.94
N ILE A 519 -4.26 29.15 15.11
CA ILE A 519 -4.89 27.84 15.41
C ILE A 519 -4.00 26.63 15.04
N ALA A 520 -2.71 26.73 15.30
CA ALA A 520 -1.70 25.72 14.94
C ALA A 520 -2.11 24.29 15.31
N GLY A 521 -2.76 24.10 16.46
CA GLY A 521 -3.23 22.79 16.91
C GLY A 521 -4.33 22.13 16.06
N LEU A 522 -4.99 22.88 15.17
CA LEU A 522 -6.03 22.37 14.25
C LEU A 522 -5.51 22.13 12.83
N LEU A 523 -4.27 22.56 12.54
CA LEU A 523 -3.68 22.32 11.24
C LEU A 523 -3.13 20.89 11.11
N PRO A 524 -3.22 20.28 9.92
CA PRO A 524 -2.46 19.07 9.61
C PRO A 524 -0.97 19.31 9.80
N THR A 525 -0.20 18.23 9.95
CA THR A 525 1.26 18.29 9.91
C THR A 525 1.73 18.96 8.61
N GLY A 526 2.86 19.68 8.70
CA GLY A 526 3.35 20.49 7.57
C GLY A 526 2.55 21.76 7.29
N GLY A 527 1.40 21.96 7.97
CA GLY A 527 0.45 23.04 7.73
C GLY A 527 -0.61 22.70 6.69
N GLY A 528 -0.55 21.51 6.06
CA GLY A 528 -1.45 21.11 5.00
C GLY A 528 -1.53 22.16 3.88
N PRO A 529 -2.69 22.32 3.21
CA PRO A 529 -2.88 23.31 2.14
C PRO A 529 -2.58 24.75 2.56
N ALA A 530 -2.68 25.10 3.86
CA ALA A 530 -2.39 26.45 4.37
C ALA A 530 -0.91 26.84 4.18
N ALA A 531 0.01 25.85 4.12
CA ALA A 531 1.43 26.11 3.88
C ALA A 531 1.72 26.84 2.56
N LEU A 532 0.79 26.76 1.60
CA LEU A 532 0.93 27.35 0.28
C LEU A 532 0.45 28.80 0.16
N PHE A 533 -0.25 29.33 1.18
CA PHE A 533 -0.77 30.70 1.14
C PHE A 533 -0.72 31.46 2.47
N ASP A 534 -0.43 30.79 3.58
CA ASP A 534 -0.23 31.50 4.86
C ASP A 534 1.17 32.10 4.93
N PRO A 535 1.31 33.45 5.12
CA PRO A 535 2.59 34.12 5.11
C PRO A 535 3.48 33.76 6.33
N THR A 536 2.87 33.37 7.47
CA THR A 536 3.60 32.99 8.66
C THR A 536 4.24 31.63 8.46
N ILE A 537 3.48 30.66 7.93
CA ILE A 537 3.97 29.32 7.61
C ILE A 537 5.07 29.40 6.53
N THR A 538 4.85 30.17 5.46
CA THR A 538 5.86 30.40 4.41
C THR A 538 7.15 30.99 4.96
N LYS A 539 7.04 32.00 5.85
CA LYS A 539 8.20 32.61 6.50
C LYS A 539 8.97 31.61 7.37
N LEU A 540 8.27 30.82 8.18
CA LEU A 540 8.89 29.81 9.04
C LEU A 540 9.57 28.72 8.20
N GLY A 541 8.94 28.26 7.11
CA GLY A 541 9.52 27.31 6.16
C GLY A 541 10.80 27.85 5.52
N LEU A 542 10.76 29.10 5.05
CA LEU A 542 11.94 29.74 4.47
C LEU A 542 13.07 29.94 5.49
N GLN A 543 12.74 30.31 6.72
CA GLN A 543 13.72 30.45 7.80
C GLN A 543 14.42 29.13 8.08
N SER A 544 13.67 28.04 8.23
CA SER A 544 14.22 26.70 8.46
C SER A 544 15.10 26.25 7.29
N ALA A 545 14.60 26.43 6.05
CA ALA A 545 15.34 26.08 4.83
C ALA A 545 16.69 26.81 4.75
N ARG A 546 16.70 28.13 5.01
CA ARG A 546 17.92 28.93 5.05
C ARG A 546 18.89 28.47 6.13
N SER A 547 18.38 28.23 7.33
CA SER A 547 19.19 27.78 8.47
C SER A 547 19.85 26.44 8.18
N LEU A 548 19.08 25.47 7.64
CA LEU A 548 19.58 24.14 7.33
C LEU A 548 20.60 24.15 6.17
N LEU A 549 20.26 24.83 5.08
CA LEU A 549 21.09 24.86 3.87
C LEU A 549 22.38 25.70 4.04
N SER A 550 22.38 26.74 4.88
CA SER A 550 23.54 27.62 5.09
C SER A 550 24.40 27.22 6.26
N ARG A 551 23.94 26.32 7.12
CA ARG A 551 24.72 25.80 8.24
C ARG A 551 25.90 24.97 7.71
N VAL A 552 27.07 25.21 8.26
CA VAL A 552 28.28 24.44 7.92
C VAL A 552 28.20 23.08 8.66
N ASN A 553 28.25 22.01 7.90
CA ASN A 553 28.40 20.67 8.43
C ASN A 553 29.76 20.53 9.12
N SER A 554 29.77 20.09 10.38
CA SER A 554 30.96 20.03 11.21
C SER A 554 32.06 19.08 10.73
N GLU A 555 31.69 18.08 9.91
CA GLU A 555 32.62 17.05 9.40
C GLU A 555 33.11 17.35 7.99
N THR A 556 32.23 17.84 7.12
CA THR A 556 32.62 18.15 5.74
C THR A 556 33.19 19.54 5.56
N ASN A 557 33.02 20.42 6.56
CA ASN A 557 33.38 21.84 6.56
C ASN A 557 32.74 22.61 5.38
N LEU A 558 31.60 22.16 4.88
CA LEU A 558 30.82 22.78 3.83
C LEU A 558 29.39 23.03 4.31
N ALA A 559 28.81 24.14 3.91
CA ALA A 559 27.36 24.31 4.03
C ALA A 559 26.68 23.41 2.99
N LEU A 560 25.50 22.86 3.31
CA LEU A 560 24.79 21.96 2.40
C LEU A 560 24.56 22.58 1.01
N LYS A 561 24.23 23.89 0.94
CA LYS A 561 24.08 24.61 -0.33
C LYS A 561 25.36 24.71 -1.16
N ASP A 562 26.52 24.59 -0.51
CA ASP A 562 27.84 24.68 -1.13
C ASP A 562 28.50 23.30 -1.31
N ASP A 563 27.83 22.22 -0.89
CA ASP A 563 28.30 20.87 -1.03
C ASP A 563 27.76 20.21 -2.32
N PRO A 564 28.63 19.86 -3.28
CA PRO A 564 28.19 19.23 -4.53
C PRO A 564 27.69 17.77 -4.32
N ALA A 565 27.73 17.23 -3.13
CA ALA A 565 27.05 15.98 -2.78
C ALA A 565 25.52 16.16 -2.70
N LEU A 566 25.02 17.38 -2.43
CA LEU A 566 23.60 17.72 -2.54
C LEU A 566 23.22 17.82 -4.02
N VAL A 567 22.19 17.10 -4.45
CA VAL A 567 21.80 17.02 -5.88
C VAL A 567 20.53 17.77 -6.24
N TRP A 568 19.56 17.85 -5.34
CA TRP A 568 18.40 18.73 -5.43
C TRP A 568 17.77 18.97 -4.07
N VAL A 569 16.93 19.98 -4.00
CA VAL A 569 16.04 20.22 -2.85
C VAL A 569 14.58 20.21 -3.31
N THR A 570 13.70 19.65 -2.49
CA THR A 570 12.24 19.70 -2.65
C THR A 570 11.67 20.59 -1.56
N LEU A 571 10.90 21.60 -1.93
CA LEU A 571 10.44 22.63 -1.00
C LEU A 571 9.46 22.08 0.02
N LEU A 572 8.48 21.29 -0.44
CA LEU A 572 7.42 20.71 0.38
C LEU A 572 7.32 19.20 0.16
N GLY A 573 6.90 18.51 1.19
CA GLY A 573 6.51 17.11 1.13
C GLY A 573 5.17 16.94 0.40
N GLU A 574 4.30 16.11 0.97
CA GLU A 574 2.99 15.75 0.40
C GLU A 574 1.93 16.81 0.72
N VAL A 575 2.08 18.01 0.14
CA VAL A 575 1.20 19.16 0.38
C VAL A 575 0.82 19.84 -0.93
N SER A 576 -0.49 19.99 -1.18
CA SER A 576 -1.04 20.71 -2.32
C SER A 576 -2.40 21.31 -2.03
N LEU A 577 -2.76 22.43 -2.68
CA LEU A 577 -4.14 22.95 -2.67
C LEU A 577 -5.09 21.99 -3.41
N PHE A 578 -4.58 21.15 -4.28
CA PHE A 578 -5.37 20.13 -4.97
C PHE A 578 -5.85 19.03 -4.01
N ASP A 579 -5.31 18.92 -2.80
CA ASP A 579 -5.81 18.03 -1.77
C ASP A 579 -7.24 18.37 -1.33
N LEU A 580 -7.63 19.64 -1.49
CA LEU A 580 -8.99 20.09 -1.22
C LEU A 580 -10.05 19.50 -2.17
N ILE A 581 -9.66 18.79 -3.23
CA ILE A 581 -10.61 18.05 -4.10
C ILE A 581 -11.22 16.86 -3.35
N ASP A 582 -10.41 16.19 -2.54
CA ASP A 582 -10.77 14.93 -1.88
C ASP A 582 -11.10 15.13 -0.38
N LEU A 583 -10.99 16.37 0.10
CA LEU A 583 -11.27 16.72 1.48
C LEU A 583 -12.67 17.34 1.59
N PRO A 584 -13.37 17.16 2.73
CA PRO A 584 -14.64 17.83 2.99
C PRO A 584 -14.48 19.36 2.99
N ASP A 585 -15.58 20.08 2.73
CA ASP A 585 -15.59 21.54 2.59
C ASP A 585 -15.06 22.28 3.85
N ASP A 586 -15.07 21.64 5.01
CA ASP A 586 -14.58 22.12 6.31
C ASP A 586 -13.17 21.64 6.67
N ALA A 587 -12.47 20.97 5.77
CA ALA A 587 -11.13 20.42 6.02
C ALA A 587 -10.08 21.49 6.34
N LEU A 588 -10.28 22.72 5.85
CA LEU A 588 -9.51 23.87 6.29
C LEU A 588 -10.22 24.56 7.48
N PRO A 589 -9.51 24.78 8.60
CA PRO A 589 -10.05 25.59 9.69
C PRO A 589 -10.57 26.95 9.19
N GLY A 590 -11.66 27.44 9.76
CA GLY A 590 -12.45 28.56 9.22
C GLY A 590 -11.63 29.81 8.88
N GLU A 591 -10.59 30.13 9.63
CA GLU A 591 -9.70 31.27 9.36
C GLU A 591 -8.91 31.09 8.05
N TYR A 592 -8.39 29.88 7.80
CA TYR A 592 -7.66 29.56 6.58
C TYR A 592 -8.58 29.45 5.36
N ALA A 593 -9.77 28.89 5.54
CA ALA A 593 -10.79 28.90 4.50
C ALA A 593 -11.20 30.35 4.15
N GLN A 594 -11.32 31.23 5.13
CA GLN A 594 -11.61 32.66 4.88
C GLN A 594 -10.43 33.39 4.23
N ALA A 595 -9.18 33.09 4.61
CA ALA A 595 -7.99 33.66 3.97
C ALA A 595 -7.91 33.24 2.50
N LEU A 596 -8.17 31.94 2.18
CA LEU A 596 -8.18 31.46 0.81
C LEU A 596 -9.28 32.12 -0.03
N ARG A 597 -10.50 32.30 0.52
CA ARG A 597 -11.58 33.06 -0.12
C ARG A 597 -11.20 34.52 -0.37
N THR A 598 -10.50 35.16 0.58
CA THR A 598 -10.04 36.55 0.44
C THR A 598 -9.00 36.70 -0.67
N LEU A 599 -8.09 35.72 -0.80
CA LEU A 599 -7.15 35.67 -1.91
C LEU A 599 -7.86 35.52 -3.26
N ALA A 600 -8.90 34.69 -3.33
CA ALA A 600 -9.68 34.50 -4.54
C ALA A 600 -10.44 35.77 -4.98
N GLN A 601 -10.95 36.52 -4.01
CA GLN A 601 -11.63 37.81 -4.28
C GLN A 601 -10.72 38.92 -4.83
N LYS A 602 -9.42 38.85 -4.49
CA LYS A 602 -8.41 39.77 -5.04
C LYS A 602 -8.04 39.42 -6.50
N GLY A 603 -8.33 38.19 -6.94
CA GLY A 603 -8.17 37.76 -8.31
C GLY A 603 -9.48 37.80 -9.11
N THR A 604 -9.48 37.21 -10.28
CA THR A 604 -10.69 37.14 -11.14
C THR A 604 -11.64 36.02 -10.76
N ASN A 605 -11.40 35.29 -9.70
CA ASN A 605 -12.20 34.14 -9.30
C ASN A 605 -12.92 34.40 -7.96
N THR A 606 -14.21 34.17 -7.91
CA THR A 606 -15.07 34.66 -6.86
C THR A 606 -15.21 33.76 -5.62
N ASN A 607 -14.81 32.50 -5.67
CA ASN A 607 -15.19 31.53 -4.63
C ASN A 607 -14.05 30.81 -3.91
N GLY A 608 -12.76 31.08 -4.21
CA GLY A 608 -11.62 30.37 -3.57
C GLY A 608 -11.48 28.90 -3.98
N THR A 609 -12.36 28.45 -4.85
CA THR A 609 -12.42 27.10 -5.38
C THR A 609 -12.08 27.11 -6.86
N GLY A 610 -11.42 26.07 -7.33
CA GLY A 610 -11.14 25.89 -8.75
C GLY A 610 -9.66 25.69 -9.06
N ARG A 611 -9.40 24.70 -9.88
CA ARG A 611 -8.04 24.18 -10.17
C ARG A 611 -7.10 25.27 -10.71
N ARG A 612 -7.58 26.18 -11.56
CA ARG A 612 -6.78 27.29 -12.10
C ARG A 612 -6.38 28.33 -11.04
N PHE A 613 -7.29 28.56 -10.08
CA PHE A 613 -6.98 29.45 -8.95
C PHE A 613 -5.91 28.81 -8.07
N TRP A 614 -6.06 27.55 -7.68
CA TRP A 614 -5.05 26.82 -6.91
C TRP A 614 -3.71 26.74 -7.63
N GLN A 615 -3.73 26.49 -8.94
CA GLN A 615 -2.53 26.55 -9.78
C GLN A 615 -1.82 27.91 -9.65
N SER A 616 -2.57 29.02 -9.64
CA SER A 616 -1.99 30.36 -9.53
C SER A 616 -1.37 30.61 -8.15
N VAL A 617 -2.03 30.17 -7.08
CA VAL A 617 -1.54 30.33 -5.70
C VAL A 617 -0.26 29.49 -5.49
N GLU A 618 -0.27 28.22 -5.85
CA GLU A 618 0.92 27.36 -5.73
C GLU A 618 2.09 27.90 -6.58
N THR A 619 1.82 28.33 -7.81
CA THR A 619 2.86 28.92 -8.66
C THR A 619 3.47 30.17 -8.02
N ALA A 620 2.65 31.03 -7.39
CA ALA A 620 3.15 32.20 -6.69
C ALA A 620 4.03 31.84 -5.50
N HIS A 621 3.59 30.88 -4.69
CA HIS A 621 4.33 30.36 -3.53
C HIS A 621 5.71 29.82 -3.96
N TYR A 622 5.75 28.94 -4.97
CA TYR A 622 7.01 28.38 -5.43
C TYR A 622 7.95 29.45 -6.05
N LYS A 623 7.41 30.44 -6.75
CA LYS A 623 8.21 31.58 -7.24
C LYS A 623 8.88 32.35 -6.09
N GLU A 624 8.14 32.62 -5.01
CA GLU A 624 8.67 33.29 -3.81
C GLU A 624 9.78 32.47 -3.16
N MET A 625 9.51 31.19 -2.88
CA MET A 625 10.46 30.29 -2.23
C MET A 625 11.74 30.11 -3.05
N VAL A 626 11.61 29.83 -4.34
CA VAL A 626 12.78 29.65 -5.22
C VAL A 626 13.60 30.94 -5.33
N ALA A 627 12.94 32.10 -5.50
CA ALA A 627 13.64 33.39 -5.58
C ALA A 627 14.45 33.66 -4.30
N ALA A 628 13.87 33.36 -3.14
CA ALA A 628 14.56 33.50 -1.85
C ALA A 628 15.78 32.58 -1.74
N LEU A 629 15.66 31.30 -2.08
CA LEU A 629 16.77 30.34 -2.02
C LEU A 629 17.86 30.65 -3.06
N ARG A 630 17.48 31.12 -4.26
CA ARG A 630 18.48 31.56 -5.29
C ARG A 630 19.26 32.81 -4.84
N LYS A 631 18.58 33.74 -4.13
CA LYS A 631 19.26 34.88 -3.50
C LYS A 631 20.29 34.42 -2.45
N ASP A 632 19.99 33.35 -1.74
CA ASP A 632 20.89 32.71 -0.75
C ASP A 632 21.95 31.80 -1.42
N LYS A 633 22.05 31.84 -2.76
CA LYS A 633 23.03 31.12 -3.59
C LYS A 633 22.88 29.59 -3.59
N VAL A 634 21.69 29.07 -3.34
CA VAL A 634 21.41 27.64 -3.56
C VAL A 634 21.52 27.34 -5.06
N ARG A 635 22.46 26.47 -5.44
CA ARG A 635 22.83 26.20 -6.85
C ARG A 635 22.13 24.99 -7.44
N VAL A 636 21.81 24.00 -6.62
CA VAL A 636 21.21 22.74 -7.04
C VAL A 636 19.80 22.91 -7.59
N PRO A 637 19.27 21.98 -8.39
CA PRO A 637 17.89 21.96 -8.84
C PRO A 637 16.90 22.03 -7.67
N ILE A 638 15.80 22.75 -7.87
CA ILE A 638 14.73 22.92 -6.89
C ILE A 638 13.43 22.35 -7.47
N ALA A 639 12.79 21.42 -6.74
CA ALA A 639 11.46 20.92 -6.98
C ALA A 639 10.42 21.61 -6.07
N GLY A 640 9.17 21.67 -6.49
CA GLY A 640 8.08 22.28 -5.73
C GLY A 640 7.67 21.41 -4.55
N CYS A 641 6.84 20.43 -4.79
CA CYS A 641 6.49 19.40 -3.81
C CYS A 641 6.66 17.99 -4.36
N SER A 642 6.76 17.04 -3.45
CA SER A 642 6.78 15.63 -3.78
C SER A 642 5.40 15.07 -3.49
N HIS A 643 4.58 14.82 -4.54
CA HIS A 643 3.18 14.43 -4.35
C HIS A 643 2.73 13.43 -5.42
N TRP A 644 1.78 12.55 -5.04
CA TRP A 644 1.22 11.52 -5.92
C TRP A 644 0.10 12.00 -6.87
N ARG A 645 -0.33 13.25 -6.76
CA ARG A 645 -1.43 13.85 -7.54
C ARG A 645 -1.25 13.73 -9.05
N ARG A 646 -2.39 13.67 -9.79
CA ARG A 646 -2.43 13.38 -11.23
C ARG A 646 -3.13 14.44 -12.06
N GLU A 647 -3.70 15.47 -11.47
CA GLU A 647 -4.42 16.54 -12.17
C GLU A 647 -3.48 17.28 -13.13
N PRO A 648 -3.92 17.59 -14.36
CA PRO A 648 -3.08 18.29 -15.34
C PRO A 648 -2.59 19.66 -14.85
N GLU A 649 -3.43 20.39 -14.12
CA GLU A 649 -3.08 21.70 -13.57
C GLU A 649 -2.02 21.58 -12.47
N PHE A 650 -2.12 20.58 -11.59
CA PHE A 650 -1.09 20.28 -10.60
C PHE A 650 0.24 19.94 -11.28
N SER A 651 0.18 18.99 -12.25
CA SER A 651 1.36 18.60 -13.01
C SER A 651 2.03 19.78 -13.73
N ALA A 652 1.24 20.71 -14.26
CA ALA A 652 1.73 21.93 -14.88
C ALA A 652 2.44 22.87 -13.90
N VAL A 653 1.96 22.98 -12.64
CA VAL A 653 2.65 23.76 -11.59
C VAL A 653 4.04 23.17 -11.31
N GLN A 654 4.13 21.86 -11.12
CA GLN A 654 5.38 21.19 -10.77
C GLN A 654 6.43 21.26 -11.89
N ALA A 655 6.00 21.41 -13.13
CA ALA A 655 6.88 21.54 -14.29
C ALA A 655 7.13 23.00 -14.73
N ALA A 656 6.52 23.98 -14.07
CA ALA A 656 6.62 25.39 -14.46
C ALA A 656 7.87 26.07 -13.87
N PRO A 657 8.55 26.96 -14.63
CA PRO A 657 9.56 27.82 -14.04
C PRO A 657 9.02 28.65 -12.87
N PRO A 658 9.79 28.88 -11.80
CA PRO A 658 11.24 28.64 -11.71
C PRO A 658 11.66 27.26 -11.16
N LEU A 659 10.79 26.28 -11.11
CA LEU A 659 11.15 24.93 -10.71
C LEU A 659 12.01 24.26 -11.81
N ASP A 660 12.98 23.46 -11.39
CA ASP A 660 13.99 22.86 -12.27
C ASP A 660 13.69 21.39 -12.58
N LEU A 661 12.96 20.71 -11.69
CA LEU A 661 12.61 19.31 -11.87
C LEU A 661 11.27 18.98 -11.21
N VAL A 662 10.65 17.91 -11.69
CA VAL A 662 9.50 17.27 -11.03
C VAL A 662 10.05 16.20 -10.10
N ASP A 663 9.68 16.27 -8.80
CA ASP A 663 9.91 15.23 -7.79
C ASP A 663 8.59 14.50 -7.54
N ASP A 664 8.41 13.35 -8.16
CA ASP A 664 7.17 12.59 -8.13
C ASP A 664 7.14 11.55 -7.00
N ARG A 665 5.94 11.25 -6.50
CA ARG A 665 5.66 10.07 -5.66
C ARG A 665 4.83 9.07 -6.45
N LEU A 666 5.30 7.84 -6.52
CA LEU A 666 4.60 6.73 -7.14
C LEU A 666 4.29 5.68 -6.07
N PHE A 667 3.11 5.83 -5.51
CA PHE A 667 2.56 4.85 -4.59
C PHE A 667 1.45 4.09 -5.29
N TRP A 668 1.38 2.79 -5.04
CA TRP A 668 0.28 1.97 -5.49
C TRP A 668 -0.21 1.13 -4.31
N SER A 669 -1.52 1.07 -4.15
CA SER A 669 -2.15 0.09 -3.27
C SER A 669 -2.30 -1.21 -4.03
N ALA A 670 -2.14 -2.34 -3.37
CA ALA A 670 -2.65 -3.57 -3.92
C ALA A 670 -4.13 -3.35 -4.21
N PRO A 671 -4.63 -3.67 -5.39
CA PRO A 671 -6.06 -3.57 -5.65
C PRO A 671 -6.76 -4.44 -4.61
N THR A 672 -7.70 -3.86 -3.89
CA THR A 672 -8.42 -4.53 -2.81
C THR A 672 -9.33 -5.65 -3.32
N PHE A 673 -9.42 -5.88 -4.62
CA PHE A 673 -10.49 -6.65 -5.20
C PHE A 673 -10.13 -7.42 -6.46
N VAL A 674 -9.19 -6.95 -7.25
CA VAL A 674 -8.72 -7.74 -8.38
C VAL A 674 -7.59 -8.58 -7.85
N ALA A 675 -7.89 -9.78 -7.66
CA ALA A 675 -6.81 -10.69 -7.41
C ALA A 675 -5.74 -10.57 -8.50
N PRO A 676 -4.58 -10.79 -8.20
CA PRO A 676 -4.13 -11.27 -6.92
C PRO A 676 -4.04 -10.11 -5.97
N GLU A 677 -4.64 -10.26 -4.89
CA GLU A 677 -4.57 -9.37 -3.76
C GLU A 677 -3.14 -9.05 -3.36
N MET A 678 -2.22 -9.69 -3.99
CA MET A 678 -0.80 -9.63 -3.69
C MET A 678 0.06 -9.18 -4.85
N LYS A 679 -0.51 -8.90 -6.02
CA LYS A 679 0.19 -8.18 -7.06
C LYS A 679 0.16 -6.71 -6.73
N SER A 680 1.32 -6.08 -6.73
CA SER A 680 1.34 -4.63 -6.77
C SER A 680 0.64 -4.15 -8.04
N GLN A 681 0.14 -2.93 -8.03
CA GLN A 681 -0.46 -2.33 -9.25
C GLN A 681 0.54 -2.21 -10.40
N LEU A 682 1.84 -2.35 -10.15
CA LEU A 682 2.85 -2.46 -11.20
C LEU A 682 2.56 -3.62 -12.15
N TRP A 683 1.97 -4.69 -11.64
CA TRP A 683 1.60 -5.88 -12.39
C TRP A 683 0.19 -5.81 -12.97
N SER A 684 -0.55 -4.71 -12.74
CA SER A 684 -1.85 -4.51 -13.35
C SER A 684 -1.71 -4.14 -14.83
N GLN A 685 -2.73 -4.47 -15.62
CA GLN A 685 -2.76 -4.15 -17.06
C GLN A 685 -2.68 -2.65 -17.35
N ASP A 686 -3.14 -1.81 -16.42
CA ASP A 686 -3.17 -0.36 -16.61
C ASP A 686 -1.80 0.29 -16.44
N GLY A 687 -0.78 -0.47 -16.05
CA GLY A 687 0.59 0.03 -15.91
C GLY A 687 0.64 1.29 -15.05
N ALA A 688 0.05 1.23 -13.83
CA ALA A 688 -0.16 2.40 -12.98
C ALA A 688 1.13 3.22 -12.77
N LEU A 689 2.28 2.54 -12.74
CA LEU A 689 3.58 3.19 -12.71
C LEU A 689 3.79 4.07 -13.94
N ASN A 690 3.61 3.50 -15.14
CA ASN A 690 3.84 4.21 -16.40
C ASN A 690 2.80 5.29 -16.66
N ALA A 691 1.51 4.98 -16.49
CA ALA A 691 0.44 5.93 -16.73
C ALA A 691 0.51 7.14 -15.79
N GLY A 692 0.89 6.92 -14.53
CA GLY A 692 1.09 7.99 -13.56
C GLY A 692 2.26 8.90 -13.92
N ALA A 693 3.42 8.31 -14.20
CA ALA A 693 4.63 9.04 -14.54
C ALA A 693 4.53 9.79 -15.86
N GLN A 694 3.94 9.20 -16.90
CA GLN A 694 3.73 9.84 -18.19
C GLN A 694 2.86 11.10 -18.12
N ARG A 695 1.85 11.12 -17.24
CA ARG A 695 0.99 12.30 -17.06
C ARG A 695 1.70 13.49 -16.42
N LYS A 696 2.73 13.24 -15.61
CA LYS A 696 3.50 14.29 -14.92
C LYS A 696 4.76 14.70 -15.68
N ARG A 697 5.15 13.92 -16.68
CA ARG A 697 6.35 14.21 -17.44
C ARG A 697 6.10 15.31 -18.48
N HIS A 698 6.85 16.38 -18.34
CA HIS A 698 6.83 17.50 -19.28
C HIS A 698 8.10 17.52 -20.11
N PRO A 699 8.01 17.70 -21.45
CA PRO A 699 9.20 17.82 -22.28
C PRO A 699 10.09 18.98 -21.81
N GLY A 700 11.39 18.74 -21.72
CA GLY A 700 12.36 19.75 -21.33
C GLY A 700 12.51 19.97 -19.82
N VAL A 701 11.76 19.24 -18.98
CA VAL A 701 11.87 19.29 -17.50
C VAL A 701 12.46 17.97 -17.00
N ALA A 702 13.46 18.05 -16.10
CA ALA A 702 14.03 16.87 -15.45
C ALA A 702 12.97 16.17 -14.58
N TYR A 703 13.04 14.83 -14.48
CA TYR A 703 12.04 14.06 -13.80
C TYR A 703 12.66 13.02 -12.88
N ALA A 704 12.36 13.12 -11.60
CA ALA A 704 12.77 12.18 -10.57
C ALA A 704 11.53 11.54 -9.94
N VAL A 705 11.57 10.23 -9.73
CA VAL A 705 10.68 9.53 -8.81
C VAL A 705 11.39 9.52 -7.46
N GLY A 706 11.12 10.56 -6.68
CA GLY A 706 11.78 10.79 -5.39
C GLY A 706 11.29 9.88 -4.29
N GLN A 707 10.13 9.27 -4.45
CA GLN A 707 9.64 8.21 -3.57
C GLN A 707 8.74 7.24 -4.32
N TRP A 708 9.02 5.94 -4.20
CA TRP A 708 8.12 4.89 -4.64
C TRP A 708 8.05 3.74 -3.63
N CYS A 709 6.89 3.16 -3.47
CA CYS A 709 6.68 1.90 -2.75
C CYS A 709 5.27 1.36 -3.01
N PRO A 710 5.03 0.05 -2.83
CA PRO A 710 3.68 -0.45 -2.69
C PRO A 710 3.08 0.14 -1.41
N GLN A 711 1.88 0.71 -1.54
CA GLN A 711 1.08 1.20 -0.43
C GLN A 711 0.08 0.11 -0.07
N THR A 712 0.38 -0.69 0.92
CA THR A 712 -0.58 -1.65 1.44
C THR A 712 -0.92 -1.23 2.85
N GLN A 713 -2.19 -0.98 3.11
CA GLN A 713 -2.65 -0.77 4.48
C GLN A 713 -2.33 -2.05 5.28
N GLY A 714 -1.35 -1.94 6.19
CA GLY A 714 -0.97 -3.02 7.08
C GLY A 714 -0.08 -4.13 6.50
N ALA A 715 0.28 -4.12 5.23
CA ALA A 715 1.18 -5.13 4.66
C ALA A 715 2.63 -4.67 4.70
N TRP A 716 3.41 -5.32 5.51
CA TRP A 716 4.83 -5.03 5.75
C TRP A 716 5.77 -5.61 4.71
N ALA A 717 5.36 -6.69 4.08
CA ALA A 717 6.08 -7.33 3.01
C ALA A 717 5.07 -8.04 2.13
N LEU A 718 4.93 -7.59 0.90
CA LEU A 718 4.18 -8.35 -0.09
C LEU A 718 5.05 -9.53 -0.55
N PRO A 719 4.54 -10.76 -0.52
CA PRO A 719 5.32 -11.93 -0.92
C PRO A 719 5.93 -11.86 -2.32
N TYR A 720 5.39 -11.02 -3.19
CA TYR A 720 5.82 -10.85 -4.59
C TYR A 720 6.62 -9.57 -4.85
N GLU A 721 6.91 -8.77 -3.84
CA GLU A 721 7.51 -7.44 -3.96
C GLU A 721 8.91 -7.45 -4.62
N ALA A 722 9.60 -8.57 -4.55
CA ALA A 722 10.89 -8.76 -5.23
C ALA A 722 10.85 -8.37 -6.71
N ALA A 723 9.80 -8.76 -7.43
CA ALA A 723 9.66 -8.46 -8.85
C ALA A 723 9.45 -6.97 -9.13
N ASP A 724 8.83 -6.24 -8.22
CA ASP A 724 8.57 -4.79 -8.35
C ASP A 724 9.86 -3.98 -8.43
N VAL A 725 10.90 -4.40 -7.72
CA VAL A 725 12.22 -3.73 -7.71
C VAL A 725 12.82 -3.69 -9.11
N LEU A 726 12.78 -4.82 -9.82
CA LEU A 726 13.35 -4.95 -11.16
C LEU A 726 12.47 -4.26 -12.20
N LEU A 727 11.14 -4.37 -12.08
CA LEU A 727 10.21 -3.72 -12.98
C LEU A 727 10.30 -2.19 -12.86
N ALA A 728 10.41 -1.66 -11.63
CA ALA A 728 10.58 -0.24 -11.41
C ALA A 728 11.90 0.27 -12.03
N ALA A 729 13.00 -0.46 -11.85
CA ALA A 729 14.29 -0.11 -12.44
C ALA A 729 14.26 -0.14 -13.99
N GLN A 730 13.65 -1.17 -14.58
CA GLN A 730 13.49 -1.30 -16.03
C GLN A 730 12.60 -0.18 -16.59
N THR A 731 11.51 0.15 -15.90
CA THR A 731 10.62 1.26 -16.24
C THR A 731 11.37 2.59 -16.20
N ALA A 732 12.13 2.84 -15.17
CA ALA A 732 12.89 4.08 -15.00
C ALA A 732 13.92 4.30 -16.13
N VAL A 733 14.56 3.23 -16.58
CA VAL A 733 15.48 3.30 -17.74
C VAL A 733 14.72 3.54 -19.03
N HIS A 734 13.62 2.82 -19.25
CA HIS A 734 12.79 2.94 -20.46
C HIS A 734 12.18 4.34 -20.59
N GLU A 735 11.63 4.86 -19.51
CA GLU A 735 11.02 6.20 -19.44
C GLU A 735 12.07 7.33 -19.28
N ASP A 736 13.34 6.98 -19.21
CA ASP A 736 14.46 7.92 -19.10
C ASP A 736 14.38 8.82 -17.85
N TRP A 737 13.99 8.27 -16.70
CA TRP A 737 13.98 9.00 -15.44
C TRP A 737 15.38 9.30 -14.94
N ASP A 738 15.52 10.44 -14.25
CA ASP A 738 16.81 10.86 -13.68
C ASP A 738 17.07 10.23 -12.31
N ALA A 739 16.02 9.89 -11.56
CA ALA A 739 16.15 9.21 -10.29
C ALA A 739 14.99 8.23 -10.06
N LEU A 740 15.29 7.15 -9.34
CA LEU A 740 14.35 6.19 -8.81
C LEU A 740 14.71 5.94 -7.34
N VAL A 741 13.90 6.43 -6.41
CA VAL A 741 14.17 6.39 -4.97
C VAL A 741 13.10 5.59 -4.25
N ARG A 742 13.49 4.46 -3.64
CA ARG A 742 12.56 3.67 -2.82
C ARG A 742 12.28 4.37 -1.49
N ARG A 743 11.01 4.47 -1.12
CA ARG A 743 10.61 5.09 0.15
C ARG A 743 10.94 4.21 1.33
N GLY A 744 11.44 4.82 2.40
CA GLY A 744 11.57 4.27 3.74
C GLY A 744 12.39 2.99 3.80
N VAL A 745 13.68 3.10 4.03
CA VAL A 745 14.55 1.95 4.20
C VAL A 745 15.05 1.89 5.63
N PHE A 746 14.77 0.77 6.28
CA PHE A 746 15.39 0.38 7.53
C PHE A 746 16.24 -0.86 7.30
N LEU A 747 17.53 -0.76 7.57
CA LEU A 747 18.47 -1.87 7.50
C LEU A 747 18.93 -2.30 8.90
N TYR A 748 18.07 -2.15 9.93
CA TYR A 748 18.59 -2.15 11.28
C TYR A 748 18.14 -3.33 12.16
N PRO A 749 19.03 -3.85 13.05
CA PRO A 749 18.71 -4.92 14.01
C PRO A 749 17.56 -4.62 14.96
N VAL A 750 17.23 -3.36 15.23
CA VAL A 750 16.06 -2.99 16.05
C VAL A 750 14.77 -3.59 15.51
N LEU A 751 14.68 -3.82 14.20
CA LEU A 751 13.54 -4.45 13.55
C LEU A 751 13.57 -5.98 13.60
N TRP A 752 14.68 -6.56 14.08
CA TRP A 752 14.93 -7.99 14.10
C TRP A 752 14.86 -8.60 15.50
N GLY A 753 14.45 -7.80 16.49
CA GLY A 753 14.31 -8.25 17.87
C GLY A 753 15.61 -8.46 18.63
N GLU A 754 16.76 -8.06 18.09
CA GLU A 754 18.07 -8.25 18.70
C GLU A 754 18.70 -6.98 19.30
N GLY A 755 18.00 -5.83 19.26
CA GLY A 755 18.47 -4.57 19.84
C GLY A 755 17.86 -4.25 21.20
N PRO A 756 18.49 -3.38 22.00
CA PRO A 756 17.85 -2.88 23.21
C PRO A 756 16.59 -2.11 22.82
N VAL A 757 15.45 -2.66 23.19
CA VAL A 757 14.09 -2.16 22.99
C VAL A 757 13.88 -0.84 23.74
N GLY A 758 14.78 0.10 23.58
CA GLY A 758 14.82 1.26 24.47
C GLY A 758 14.71 2.63 23.81
N THR A 759 14.77 2.74 22.48
CA THR A 759 14.94 4.05 21.86
C THR A 759 13.94 4.41 20.75
N VAL A 760 13.31 3.45 20.12
CA VAL A 760 12.09 3.66 19.31
C VAL A 760 11.22 2.46 19.63
N GLY A 761 10.01 2.67 20.14
CA GLY A 761 9.08 1.57 20.35
C GLY A 761 8.91 0.82 19.03
N VAL A 762 9.07 -0.49 19.05
CA VAL A 762 8.79 -1.34 17.89
C VAL A 762 7.39 -1.05 17.36
N GLU A 763 6.47 -0.67 18.25
CA GLU A 763 5.11 -0.24 17.95
C GLU A 763 5.04 1.06 17.13
N ASP A 764 5.91 2.04 17.37
CA ASP A 764 5.91 3.31 16.63
C ASP A 764 6.45 3.15 15.22
N ILE A 765 7.42 2.26 15.02
CA ILE A 765 7.95 1.92 13.70
C ILE A 765 6.94 1.11 12.91
N PHE A 766 6.20 0.23 13.57
CA PHE A 766 5.13 -0.58 12.96
C PHE A 766 3.87 0.21 12.64
N GLN A 767 3.67 1.38 13.22
CA GLN A 767 2.56 2.28 12.89
C GLN A 767 2.82 3.18 11.68
N ILE A 768 4.06 3.23 11.16
CA ILE A 768 4.36 3.92 9.92
C ILE A 768 4.19 2.93 8.76
N PRO A 769 3.03 2.87 8.10
CA PRO A 769 2.68 1.76 7.19
C PRO A 769 3.48 1.73 5.88
N GLN A 770 4.50 2.56 5.74
CA GLN A 770 5.17 2.79 4.45
C GLN A 770 6.68 2.56 4.52
N VAL A 771 7.17 2.03 5.62
CA VAL A 771 8.58 1.70 5.77
C VAL A 771 8.79 0.30 5.24
N ALA A 772 9.64 0.17 4.23
CA ALA A 772 10.05 -1.14 3.70
C ALA A 772 10.91 -1.86 4.74
N ASN A 773 10.25 -2.33 5.79
CA ASN A 773 10.90 -2.92 6.93
C ASN A 773 11.42 -4.30 6.58
N GLY A 774 12.74 -4.39 6.51
CA GLY A 774 13.39 -5.67 6.64
C GLY A 774 13.02 -6.70 5.57
N SER A 775 12.55 -6.28 4.40
CA SER A 775 12.22 -7.20 3.31
C SER A 775 13.50 -7.72 2.65
N PRO A 776 14.07 -8.86 3.10
CA PRO A 776 15.37 -9.33 2.60
C PRO A 776 15.34 -9.62 1.10
N HIS A 777 14.19 -10.03 0.56
CA HIS A 777 13.97 -10.27 -0.86
C HIS A 777 14.02 -8.99 -1.71
N VAL A 778 13.66 -7.85 -1.15
CA VAL A 778 13.78 -6.54 -1.81
C VAL A 778 15.23 -6.11 -1.86
N TYR A 779 15.94 -6.21 -0.73
CA TYR A 779 17.35 -5.83 -0.65
C TYR A 779 18.25 -6.72 -1.49
N ALA A 780 17.91 -8.00 -1.62
CA ALA A 780 18.61 -8.97 -2.46
C ALA A 780 18.73 -8.51 -3.93
N LEU A 781 17.81 -7.66 -4.39
CA LEU A 781 17.73 -7.24 -5.79
C LEU A 781 18.28 -5.84 -6.05
N TRP A 782 18.70 -5.09 -5.04
CA TRP A 782 19.21 -3.72 -5.25
C TRP A 782 20.46 -3.66 -6.12
N ALA A 783 21.38 -4.59 -5.98
CA ALA A 783 22.55 -4.67 -6.85
C ALA A 783 22.19 -4.84 -8.34
N HIS A 784 21.19 -5.67 -8.63
CA HIS A 784 20.67 -5.86 -9.98
C HIS A 784 19.93 -4.61 -10.49
N ALA A 785 19.09 -4.01 -9.65
CA ALA A 785 18.42 -2.76 -9.99
C ALA A 785 19.42 -1.62 -10.25
N ALA A 786 20.47 -1.51 -9.43
CA ALA A 786 21.56 -0.56 -9.64
C ALA A 786 22.27 -0.81 -10.98
N SER A 787 22.55 -2.06 -11.31
CA SER A 787 23.14 -2.43 -12.60
C SER A 787 22.26 -2.00 -13.77
N ILE A 788 20.94 -2.24 -13.67
CA ILE A 788 19.98 -1.80 -14.69
C ILE A 788 19.96 -0.27 -14.79
N MET A 789 19.80 0.43 -13.67
CA MET A 789 19.65 1.90 -13.64
C MET A 789 20.90 2.64 -14.08
N LEU A 790 22.06 2.26 -13.54
CA LEU A 790 23.29 3.04 -13.70
C LEU A 790 24.11 2.67 -14.95
N ARG A 791 23.89 1.46 -15.50
CA ARG A 791 24.53 0.99 -16.74
C ARG A 791 23.58 0.93 -17.93
N GLY A 792 22.25 1.02 -17.70
CA GLY A 792 21.25 0.94 -18.75
C GLY A 792 21.47 2.05 -19.78
N GLN A 793 21.80 1.66 -21.01
CA GLN A 793 21.71 2.54 -22.16
C GLN A 793 20.29 2.43 -22.72
N ASN A 794 19.71 3.57 -23.13
CA ASN A 794 18.48 3.54 -23.89
C ASN A 794 18.71 2.77 -25.20
N THR A 795 18.37 1.50 -25.22
CA THR A 795 18.34 0.67 -26.44
C THR A 795 17.17 1.04 -27.36
N THR A 796 16.46 2.12 -27.06
CA THR A 796 15.19 2.54 -27.69
C THR A 796 15.30 3.04 -29.13
N THR A 797 16.48 3.14 -29.70
CA THR A 797 16.62 3.55 -31.13
C THR A 797 16.22 2.47 -32.13
N SER A 798 16.25 1.20 -31.79
CA SER A 798 15.81 0.11 -32.69
C SER A 798 14.32 -0.25 -32.58
N ALA A 799 13.75 -0.21 -31.38
CA ALA A 799 12.34 -0.58 -31.18
C ALA A 799 11.35 0.50 -31.65
N LYS A 800 11.68 1.80 -31.48
CA LYS A 800 10.85 2.88 -32.04
C LYS A 800 10.75 2.83 -33.54
N GLY A 801 11.84 2.57 -34.22
CA GLY A 801 11.88 2.48 -35.70
C GLY A 801 11.16 1.26 -36.26
N GLN A 802 11.09 0.16 -35.53
CA GLN A 802 10.35 -1.04 -35.93
C GLN A 802 8.85 -0.89 -35.68
N ASN A 803 8.46 -0.37 -34.50
CA ASN A 803 7.04 -0.15 -34.19
C ASN A 803 6.39 0.94 -35.06
N GLU A 804 7.14 1.99 -35.46
CA GLU A 804 6.65 3.00 -36.41
C GLU A 804 6.51 2.43 -37.83
N ARG A 805 7.40 1.53 -38.26
CA ARG A 805 7.30 0.83 -39.55
C ARG A 805 6.17 -0.19 -39.59
N ASP A 806 5.92 -0.87 -38.47
CA ASP A 806 4.82 -1.84 -38.35
C ASP A 806 3.46 -1.14 -38.25
N ALA A 807 3.39 0.01 -37.57
CA ALA A 807 2.21 0.86 -37.56
C ALA A 807 1.89 1.46 -38.94
N GLN A 808 2.90 1.90 -39.69
CA GLN A 808 2.75 2.42 -41.05
C GLN A 808 2.41 1.31 -42.06
N ARG A 809 2.88 0.07 -41.87
CA ARG A 809 2.48 -1.09 -42.69
C ARG A 809 1.04 -1.49 -42.43
N GLY A 810 0.59 -1.49 -41.17
CA GLY A 810 -0.80 -1.82 -40.81
C GLY A 810 -1.81 -0.80 -41.33
N GLU A 811 -1.43 0.47 -41.48
CA GLU A 811 -2.29 1.52 -42.07
C GLU A 811 -2.39 1.44 -43.61
N ALA A 812 -1.36 0.88 -44.27
CA ALA A 812 -1.34 0.73 -45.72
C ALA A 812 -2.15 -0.48 -46.25
N GLU A 813 -2.34 -1.51 -45.42
CA GLU A 813 -3.03 -2.75 -45.83
C GLU A 813 -4.53 -2.79 -45.58
N HIS A 814 -5.08 -1.91 -44.72
CA HIS A 814 -6.53 -1.89 -44.41
C HIS A 814 -7.04 -0.45 -44.38
N GLY A 815 -7.62 -0.01 -45.49
CA GLY A 815 -8.27 1.30 -45.67
C GLY A 815 -9.55 1.50 -44.83
N GLY A 816 -9.55 1.08 -43.56
CA GLY A 816 -10.66 1.20 -42.62
C GLY A 816 -10.24 1.92 -41.35
N ARG A 817 -11.16 2.71 -40.77
CA ARG A 817 -10.94 3.38 -39.47
C ARG A 817 -10.49 2.35 -38.43
N PRO A 818 -9.39 2.60 -37.71
CA PRO A 818 -8.90 1.67 -36.69
C PRO A 818 -9.97 1.43 -35.61
N SER A 819 -10.18 0.16 -35.27
CA SER A 819 -11.09 -0.23 -34.18
C SER A 819 -10.59 0.32 -32.83
N VAL A 820 -11.50 0.47 -31.85
CA VAL A 820 -11.18 0.94 -30.49
C VAL A 820 -10.09 0.07 -29.85
N ALA A 821 -10.05 -1.23 -30.17
CA ALA A 821 -8.98 -2.15 -29.74
C ALA A 821 -7.61 -1.80 -30.35
N ALA A 822 -7.55 -1.34 -31.60
CA ALA A 822 -6.31 -0.87 -32.23
C ALA A 822 -5.84 0.45 -31.63
N ARG A 823 -6.75 1.36 -31.25
CA ARG A 823 -6.39 2.62 -30.54
C ARG A 823 -5.89 2.38 -29.10
N ARG A 824 -6.29 1.30 -28.43
CA ARG A 824 -5.71 0.89 -27.14
C ARG A 824 -4.29 0.35 -27.28
N ARG A 825 -3.94 -0.30 -28.41
CA ARG A 825 -2.59 -0.83 -28.67
C ARG A 825 -1.55 0.22 -29.02
N THR A 826 -1.94 1.42 -29.46
CA THR A 826 -1.01 2.49 -29.85
C THR A 826 -0.75 3.55 -28.78
N ARG A 827 -1.36 3.46 -27.60
CA ARG A 827 -1.04 4.31 -26.44
C ARG A 827 -0.06 3.58 -25.51
N GLY A 828 1.24 3.83 -25.74
CA GLY A 828 2.35 3.41 -24.91
C GLY A 828 2.96 2.10 -25.43
N ALA A 829 4.11 2.18 -26.11
CA ALA A 829 4.99 1.02 -26.21
C ALA A 829 5.32 0.61 -24.77
N GLY A 830 4.86 -0.57 -24.34
CA GLY A 830 5.07 -1.05 -22.99
C GLY A 830 6.54 -1.16 -22.63
N VAL A 831 6.88 -1.22 -21.37
CA VAL A 831 8.24 -1.46 -20.88
C VAL A 831 8.80 -2.71 -21.58
N PRO A 832 10.00 -2.65 -22.19
CA PRO A 832 10.56 -3.82 -22.86
C PRO A 832 10.67 -5.02 -21.94
N GLY A 833 10.24 -6.18 -22.44
CA GLY A 833 10.23 -7.43 -21.68
C GLY A 833 9.10 -7.56 -20.66
N TRP A 834 8.27 -6.54 -20.44
CA TRP A 834 7.12 -6.60 -19.54
C TRP A 834 5.87 -7.11 -20.23
N ASP A 835 5.30 -8.19 -19.74
CA ASP A 835 4.01 -8.73 -20.12
C ASP A 835 3.02 -8.59 -18.95
N PRO A 836 2.22 -7.52 -18.93
CA PRO A 836 1.25 -7.30 -17.83
C PRO A 836 0.14 -8.35 -17.78
N THR A 837 -0.20 -8.95 -18.91
CA THR A 837 -1.25 -9.97 -19.00
C THR A 837 -0.86 -11.23 -18.25
N ARG A 838 0.41 -11.64 -18.38
CA ARG A 838 0.94 -12.84 -17.73
C ARG A 838 1.65 -12.52 -16.41
N GLY A 839 1.82 -11.24 -16.07
CA GLY A 839 2.53 -10.82 -14.86
C GLY A 839 3.99 -11.25 -14.84
N ARG A 840 4.73 -11.05 -15.94
CA ARG A 840 6.12 -11.46 -16.05
C ARG A 840 7.00 -10.44 -16.75
N LEU A 841 8.22 -10.33 -16.26
CA LEU A 841 9.26 -9.44 -16.76
C LEU A 841 10.45 -10.26 -17.23
N VAL A 842 10.90 -10.01 -18.46
CA VAL A 842 12.17 -10.51 -18.99
C VAL A 842 13.13 -9.33 -19.06
N ILE A 843 14.31 -9.48 -18.45
CA ILE A 843 15.34 -8.46 -18.41
C ILE A 843 16.46 -8.91 -19.34
N ASP A 844 16.73 -8.13 -20.37
CA ASP A 844 17.82 -8.39 -21.33
C ASP A 844 18.64 -7.14 -21.55
N THR A 845 19.68 -6.97 -20.76
CA THR A 845 20.66 -5.90 -20.89
C THR A 845 22.08 -6.49 -21.01
N PRO A 846 23.08 -5.74 -21.48
CA PRO A 846 24.44 -6.26 -21.54
C PRO A 846 25.02 -6.71 -20.19
N PHE A 847 24.53 -6.15 -19.08
CA PHE A 847 25.07 -6.38 -17.75
C PHE A 847 24.15 -7.13 -16.81
N THR A 848 22.86 -7.26 -17.15
CA THR A 848 21.86 -7.94 -16.31
C THR A 848 20.86 -8.67 -17.20
N GLN A 849 20.73 -9.97 -17.01
CA GLN A 849 19.75 -10.81 -17.71
C GLN A 849 19.00 -11.68 -16.70
N GLY A 850 17.71 -11.94 -16.97
CA GLY A 850 16.91 -12.75 -16.08
C GLY A 850 15.41 -12.60 -16.30
N MET A 851 14.66 -13.23 -15.40
CA MET A 851 13.21 -13.23 -15.38
C MET A 851 12.68 -12.90 -13.99
N ALA A 852 11.52 -12.25 -13.92
CA ALA A 852 10.81 -12.00 -12.68
C ALA A 852 9.30 -12.13 -12.90
N GLY A 853 8.64 -12.88 -12.05
CA GLY A 853 7.20 -13.06 -12.08
C GLY A 853 6.73 -14.50 -12.33
N TRP A 854 5.68 -14.65 -13.12
CA TRP A 854 4.95 -15.90 -13.30
C TRP A 854 5.39 -16.65 -14.55
N PHE A 855 6.31 -17.58 -14.43
CA PHE A 855 6.86 -18.33 -15.54
C PHE A 855 6.44 -19.81 -15.56
N GLY A 856 6.12 -20.42 -14.40
CA GLY A 856 5.50 -21.72 -14.32
C GLY A 856 6.18 -22.84 -15.11
N GLY A 857 7.50 -23.00 -14.95
CA GLY A 857 8.28 -24.02 -15.66
C GLY A 857 8.82 -23.59 -17.03
N GLU A 858 8.50 -22.36 -17.49
CA GLU A 858 9.07 -21.85 -18.75
C GLU A 858 10.55 -21.51 -18.61
N SER A 859 11.31 -21.71 -19.67
CA SER A 859 12.73 -21.34 -19.80
C SER A 859 12.87 -20.13 -20.72
N ILE A 860 13.67 -19.16 -20.29
CA ILE A 860 14.00 -17.97 -21.09
C ILE A 860 15.46 -18.09 -21.56
N THR A 861 15.65 -18.01 -22.88
CA THR A 861 16.96 -18.06 -23.51
C THR A 861 17.41 -16.68 -23.94
N PHE A 862 18.58 -16.27 -23.44
CA PHE A 862 19.32 -15.07 -23.83
C PHE A 862 20.54 -15.47 -24.67
N PRO A 863 21.19 -14.51 -25.34
CA PRO A 863 22.43 -14.83 -26.07
C PRO A 863 23.51 -15.48 -25.22
N ASN A 864 23.61 -15.12 -23.94
CA ASN A 864 24.70 -15.54 -23.03
C ASN A 864 24.24 -16.29 -21.81
N LEU A 865 22.95 -16.31 -21.54
CA LEU A 865 22.35 -16.98 -20.38
C LEU A 865 21.08 -17.71 -20.78
N ASP A 866 20.78 -18.85 -20.13
CA ASP A 866 19.44 -19.38 -20.06
C ASP A 866 19.01 -19.39 -18.59
N VAL A 867 17.76 -19.05 -18.33
CA VAL A 867 17.19 -19.08 -16.98
C VAL A 867 15.87 -19.83 -17.00
N SER A 868 15.64 -20.66 -15.99
CA SER A 868 14.37 -21.36 -15.80
C SER A 868 14.13 -21.59 -14.31
N SER A 869 12.85 -21.73 -13.95
CA SER A 869 12.41 -22.14 -12.62
C SER A 869 11.16 -22.96 -12.72
N ASP A 870 11.04 -24.01 -11.92
CA ASP A 870 9.83 -24.85 -11.85
C ASP A 870 8.72 -24.17 -11.02
N ASN A 871 9.08 -23.18 -10.20
CA ASN A 871 8.12 -22.44 -9.37
C ASN A 871 7.16 -21.60 -10.24
N PRO A 872 5.88 -21.54 -9.89
CA PRO A 872 4.93 -20.66 -10.57
C PRO A 872 5.38 -19.21 -10.60
N PHE A 873 5.84 -18.71 -9.45
CA PHE A 873 6.43 -17.38 -9.29
C PHE A 873 7.89 -17.50 -8.87
N ALA A 874 8.79 -16.84 -9.57
CA ALA A 874 10.18 -16.69 -9.20
C ALA A 874 10.79 -15.42 -9.79
N VAL A 875 11.86 -14.96 -9.14
CA VAL A 875 12.82 -13.99 -9.68
C VAL A 875 14.13 -14.73 -9.85
N VAL A 876 14.62 -14.85 -11.08
CA VAL A 876 15.90 -15.45 -11.39
C VAL A 876 16.68 -14.46 -12.25
N VAL A 877 17.71 -13.84 -11.68
CA VAL A 877 18.43 -12.75 -12.34
C VAL A 877 19.93 -12.89 -12.12
N ALA A 878 20.70 -12.61 -13.17
CA ALA A 878 22.16 -12.59 -13.12
C ALA A 878 22.68 -11.21 -13.55
N SER A 879 23.67 -10.68 -12.82
CA SER A 879 24.37 -9.44 -13.17
C SER A 879 25.89 -9.64 -13.15
N ALA A 880 26.54 -8.99 -14.11
CA ALA A 880 28.00 -8.92 -14.19
C ALA A 880 28.57 -8.06 -13.05
N VAL A 881 29.49 -8.64 -12.28
CA VAL A 881 30.24 -7.97 -11.21
C VAL A 881 31.57 -7.45 -11.78
N GLY A 882 31.65 -6.15 -11.94
CA GLY A 882 32.80 -5.47 -12.57
C GLY A 882 32.39 -4.68 -13.82
N PRO A 883 33.35 -4.11 -14.57
CA PRO A 883 33.07 -3.25 -15.71
C PRO A 883 32.65 -3.99 -16.98
N GLU A 884 32.97 -5.28 -17.11
CA GLU A 884 32.74 -6.07 -18.31
C GLU A 884 31.26 -6.52 -18.40
N PRO A 885 30.65 -6.61 -19.59
CA PRO A 885 29.31 -7.16 -19.78
C PRO A 885 29.32 -8.69 -19.63
N ILE A 886 28.14 -9.29 -19.44
CA ILE A 886 27.93 -10.72 -19.18
C ILE A 886 28.78 -11.65 -20.06
N PRO A 887 28.90 -11.42 -21.40
CA PRO A 887 29.69 -12.32 -22.25
C PRO A 887 31.18 -12.43 -21.86
N THR A 888 31.74 -11.35 -21.34
CA THR A 888 33.18 -11.26 -21.00
C THR A 888 33.44 -11.10 -19.50
N ALA A 889 32.40 -11.02 -18.69
CA ALA A 889 32.52 -10.85 -17.26
C ALA A 889 33.31 -11.98 -16.63
N LYS A 890 34.14 -11.66 -15.64
CA LYS A 890 34.87 -12.66 -14.86
C LYS A 890 34.03 -13.22 -13.72
N ARG A 891 33.03 -12.47 -13.28
CA ARG A 891 32.16 -12.82 -12.16
C ARG A 891 30.72 -12.45 -12.46
N LEU A 892 29.79 -13.33 -12.10
CA LEU A 892 28.36 -13.04 -12.08
C LEU A 892 27.82 -13.20 -10.66
N LEU A 893 26.98 -12.27 -10.26
CA LEU A 893 26.05 -12.44 -9.16
C LEU A 893 24.77 -13.04 -9.75
N VAL A 894 24.36 -14.19 -9.25
CA VAL A 894 23.05 -14.78 -9.54
C VAL A 894 22.19 -14.67 -8.29
N THR A 895 20.97 -14.13 -8.44
CA THR A 895 20.02 -14.04 -7.35
C THR A 895 18.73 -14.75 -7.72
N VAL A 896 18.24 -15.59 -6.80
CA VAL A 896 16.99 -16.34 -6.94
C VAL A 896 16.12 -16.11 -5.73
N VAL A 897 14.90 -15.65 -5.99
CA VAL A 897 13.94 -15.28 -4.95
C VAL A 897 12.56 -15.84 -5.31
N GLY A 898 11.95 -16.57 -4.39
CA GLY A 898 10.56 -16.97 -4.44
C GLY A 898 9.64 -15.98 -3.76
N ARG A 899 8.49 -16.44 -3.28
CA ARG A 899 7.66 -15.68 -2.36
C ARG A 899 8.35 -15.61 -1.01
N VAL A 900 8.26 -14.46 -0.35
CA VAL A 900 8.89 -14.26 0.98
C VAL A 900 7.90 -13.58 1.90
N GLN A 901 7.75 -14.11 3.11
CA GLN A 901 6.90 -13.49 4.14
C GLN A 901 7.50 -13.66 5.54
N PRO A 902 7.15 -12.81 6.51
CA PRO A 902 7.52 -13.01 7.91
C PRO A 902 6.91 -14.28 8.50
N THR A 903 7.58 -14.88 9.46
CA THR A 903 7.02 -16.02 10.21
C THR A 903 5.74 -15.62 10.92
N GLY A 904 4.68 -16.44 10.78
CA GLY A 904 3.38 -16.16 11.37
C GLY A 904 2.58 -15.05 10.67
N PHE A 905 2.98 -14.64 9.47
CA PHE A 905 2.20 -13.72 8.66
C PHE A 905 0.83 -14.30 8.34
N ARG A 906 -0.25 -13.53 8.55
CA ARG A 906 -1.62 -13.98 8.38
C ARG A 906 -2.50 -12.90 7.75
N TRP A 907 -3.47 -13.34 6.97
CA TRP A 907 -4.48 -12.48 6.37
C TRP A 907 -5.74 -12.42 7.21
N VAL A 908 -6.44 -11.28 7.19
CA VAL A 908 -7.74 -11.10 7.90
C VAL A 908 -8.80 -12.03 7.32
N ASP A 909 -8.78 -12.21 6.00
CA ASP A 909 -9.78 -12.99 5.30
C ASP A 909 -9.17 -13.91 4.23
N ARG A 910 -9.96 -14.89 3.82
CA ARG A 910 -9.63 -15.81 2.74
C ARG A 910 -9.38 -15.12 1.38
N PHE A 911 -9.73 -13.87 1.26
CA PHE A 911 -9.53 -13.08 0.04
C PHE A 911 -8.20 -12.33 0.05
N ARG A 912 -7.42 -12.41 1.13
CA ARG A 912 -6.07 -11.82 1.27
C ARG A 912 -6.03 -10.32 1.00
N ARG A 913 -7.02 -9.59 1.45
CA ARG A 913 -7.14 -8.15 1.21
C ARG A 913 -6.50 -7.31 2.29
N GLU A 914 -6.49 -7.81 3.50
CA GLU A 914 -6.01 -7.11 4.66
C GLU A 914 -5.14 -8.05 5.50
N VAL A 915 -4.07 -7.50 6.07
CA VAL A 915 -3.15 -8.25 6.92
C VAL A 915 -3.70 -8.32 8.34
N ALA A 916 -3.92 -9.52 8.82
CA ALA A 916 -4.34 -9.79 10.20
C ALA A 916 -3.15 -9.79 11.17
N ASP A 917 -2.04 -10.39 10.76
CA ASP A 917 -0.78 -10.41 11.51
C ASP A 917 0.38 -10.16 10.55
N PRO A 918 1.17 -9.10 10.73
CA PRO A 918 2.33 -8.85 9.90
C PRO A 918 3.45 -9.88 10.11
N GLY A 919 3.28 -10.78 11.06
CA GLY A 919 4.28 -11.78 11.42
C GLY A 919 5.50 -11.17 12.10
N ARG A 920 6.54 -11.98 12.24
CA ARG A 920 7.80 -11.59 12.90
C ARG A 920 8.99 -12.22 12.19
N PRO A 921 10.19 -11.64 12.29
CA PRO A 921 11.40 -12.35 11.88
C PRO A 921 11.55 -13.72 12.57
N PRO A 922 12.20 -14.69 11.94
CA PRO A 922 12.85 -14.61 10.65
C PRO A 922 11.85 -14.60 9.48
N PHE A 923 12.29 -14.02 8.35
CA PHE A 923 11.55 -14.16 7.10
C PHE A 923 11.69 -15.60 6.56
N LEU A 924 10.62 -16.05 5.92
CA LEU A 924 10.54 -17.34 5.28
C LEU A 924 10.47 -17.14 3.77
N GLN A 925 11.27 -17.89 3.03
CA GLN A 925 11.23 -17.96 1.57
C GLN A 925 10.62 -19.28 1.13
N GLU A 926 9.69 -19.22 0.18
CA GLU A 926 9.24 -20.40 -0.55
C GLU A 926 10.43 -21.10 -1.20
N PRO A 927 10.56 -22.42 -1.08
CA PRO A 927 11.60 -23.17 -1.75
C PRO A 927 11.59 -22.95 -3.26
N VAL A 928 12.73 -22.60 -3.86
CA VAL A 928 12.82 -22.31 -5.30
C VAL A 928 13.81 -23.25 -5.96
N SER A 929 13.34 -23.98 -6.97
CA SER A 929 14.19 -24.71 -7.90
C SER A 929 14.43 -23.87 -9.14
N ALA A 930 15.68 -23.66 -9.50
CA ALA A 930 16.05 -22.90 -10.67
C ALA A 930 17.30 -23.42 -11.36
N ARG A 931 17.42 -23.09 -12.63
CA ARG A 931 18.58 -23.43 -13.45
C ARG A 931 19.04 -22.18 -14.21
N VAL A 932 20.34 -21.86 -14.09
CA VAL A 932 20.97 -20.75 -14.80
C VAL A 932 22.16 -21.28 -15.60
N VAL A 933 22.10 -21.21 -16.92
CA VAL A 933 23.17 -21.62 -17.81
C VAL A 933 23.96 -20.40 -18.23
N TRP A 934 25.25 -20.37 -17.90
CA TRP A 934 26.15 -19.34 -18.44
C TRP A 934 26.88 -19.89 -19.65
N ARG A 935 26.53 -19.35 -20.82
CA ARG A 935 27.10 -19.75 -22.11
C ARG A 935 28.45 -19.06 -22.30
N ARG A 936 29.46 -19.64 -21.70
CA ARG A 936 30.83 -19.15 -21.77
C ARG A 936 31.83 -20.32 -21.84
N ASN A 937 32.81 -20.20 -22.72
CA ASN A 937 33.91 -21.14 -22.77
C ASN A 937 34.87 -20.91 -21.58
N GLY A 938 35.48 -21.94 -21.08
CA GLY A 938 36.46 -21.93 -19.98
C GLY A 938 35.90 -22.61 -18.73
N LYS A 939 36.73 -22.69 -17.70
CA LYS A 939 36.35 -23.30 -16.43
C LYS A 939 35.58 -22.30 -15.61
N ILE A 940 34.37 -22.68 -15.17
CA ILE A 940 33.51 -21.92 -14.28
C ILE A 940 33.47 -22.59 -12.93
N SER A 941 33.70 -21.83 -11.88
CA SER A 941 33.51 -22.24 -10.49
C SER A 941 32.29 -21.47 -9.91
N GLY A 942 31.64 -22.05 -8.91
CA GLY A 942 30.45 -21.44 -8.29
C GLY A 942 30.43 -21.64 -6.78
N HIS A 943 29.86 -20.65 -6.09
CA HIS A 943 29.69 -20.67 -4.64
C HIS A 943 28.31 -20.20 -4.27
N VAL A 944 27.73 -20.79 -3.23
CA VAL A 944 26.55 -20.30 -2.53
C VAL A 944 26.98 -19.16 -1.61
N LEU A 945 26.24 -18.06 -1.58
CA LEU A 945 26.52 -16.90 -0.75
C LEU A 945 25.46 -16.75 0.33
N ASN A 946 25.85 -16.29 1.51
CA ASN A 946 24.91 -15.74 2.48
C ASN A 946 24.48 -14.28 2.08
N ASN A 947 23.58 -13.68 2.83
CA ASN A 947 23.08 -12.32 2.54
C ASN A 947 24.10 -11.19 2.85
N ALA A 948 25.25 -11.52 3.44
CA ALA A 948 26.44 -10.67 3.51
C ALA A 948 27.34 -10.78 2.27
N GLY A 949 27.10 -11.74 1.38
CA GLY A 949 27.94 -12.01 0.21
C GLY A 949 29.13 -12.91 0.49
N GLU A 950 29.21 -13.50 1.66
CA GLU A 950 30.25 -14.44 2.04
C GLU A 950 29.96 -15.84 1.45
N ARG A 951 30.98 -16.52 0.99
CA ARG A 951 30.88 -17.88 0.45
C ARG A 951 30.64 -18.88 1.57
N ILE A 952 29.49 -19.59 1.54
CA ILE A 952 29.09 -20.55 2.55
C ILE A 952 29.22 -22.01 2.07
N GLY A 953 29.48 -22.24 0.81
CA GLY A 953 29.71 -23.56 0.23
C GLY A 953 29.88 -23.55 -1.29
N PRO A 954 30.27 -24.67 -1.89
CA PRO A 954 30.32 -24.79 -3.35
C PRO A 954 28.90 -24.83 -3.92
N ALA A 955 28.70 -24.21 -5.06
CA ALA A 955 27.46 -24.32 -5.83
C ALA A 955 27.46 -25.62 -6.67
N LYS A 956 26.28 -26.18 -6.90
CA LYS A 956 26.11 -27.34 -7.78
C LYS A 956 26.19 -26.89 -9.24
N LEU A 957 27.20 -27.35 -9.97
CA LEU A 957 27.46 -27.01 -11.36
C LEU A 957 27.40 -28.22 -12.26
N GLU A 958 26.91 -28.08 -13.47
CA GLU A 958 26.90 -29.07 -14.55
C GLU A 958 27.50 -28.45 -15.80
N THR A 959 28.58 -29.02 -16.34
CA THR A 959 29.11 -28.63 -17.62
C THR A 959 28.25 -29.19 -18.76
N LEU A 960 27.84 -28.34 -19.68
CA LEU A 960 27.10 -28.77 -20.84
C LEU A 960 27.95 -29.56 -21.82
N ALA A 961 27.29 -30.41 -22.63
CA ALA A 961 27.96 -31.13 -23.72
C ALA A 961 28.67 -30.12 -24.64
N ASP A 962 29.80 -30.54 -25.21
CA ASP A 962 30.59 -29.72 -26.13
C ASP A 962 31.14 -28.41 -25.56
N ASN A 963 31.25 -28.32 -24.23
CA ASN A 963 31.66 -27.10 -23.53
C ASN A 963 30.82 -25.86 -23.89
N ALA A 964 29.56 -26.03 -24.28
CA ALA A 964 28.66 -24.97 -24.68
C ALA A 964 28.26 -24.00 -23.51
N GLY A 965 28.74 -24.27 -22.30
CA GLY A 965 28.52 -23.47 -21.09
C GLY A 965 28.47 -24.31 -19.81
N THR A 966 28.18 -23.66 -18.72
CA THR A 966 28.00 -24.28 -17.40
C THR A 966 26.65 -23.90 -16.83
N ALA A 967 25.92 -24.90 -16.37
CA ALA A 967 24.68 -24.73 -15.65
C ALA A 967 24.90 -24.66 -14.14
N LEU A 968 24.42 -23.64 -13.49
CA LEU A 968 24.20 -23.57 -12.06
C LEU A 968 22.85 -24.21 -11.75
N ILE A 969 22.85 -25.23 -10.91
CA ILE A 969 21.64 -25.90 -10.44
C ILE A 969 21.32 -25.41 -9.04
N ILE A 970 20.17 -24.79 -8.87
CA ILE A 970 19.70 -24.27 -7.60
C ILE A 970 18.65 -25.22 -7.06
N ASP A 971 18.97 -25.80 -5.94
CA ASP A 971 18.11 -26.74 -5.23
C ASP A 971 17.13 -25.99 -4.33
N ALA A 972 15.88 -26.43 -4.32
CA ALA A 972 14.79 -25.84 -3.53
C ALA A 972 15.10 -25.75 -2.01
N HIS A 973 15.95 -26.65 -1.51
CA HIS A 973 16.28 -26.67 -0.08
C HIS A 973 17.50 -25.84 0.32
N THR A 974 18.09 -25.09 -0.61
CA THR A 974 19.22 -24.20 -0.31
C THR A 974 18.73 -22.88 0.30
N PRO A 975 18.99 -22.59 1.59
CA PRO A 975 18.51 -21.37 2.25
C PRO A 975 19.37 -20.15 1.89
N ALA A 976 19.38 -19.77 0.62
CA ALA A 976 20.16 -18.67 0.08
C ALA A 976 19.39 -17.93 -1.01
N PHE A 977 19.65 -16.63 -1.15
CA PHE A 977 19.21 -15.85 -2.30
C PHE A 977 20.27 -15.76 -3.39
N HIS A 978 21.55 -15.94 -3.05
CA HIS A 978 22.67 -15.50 -3.87
C HIS A 978 23.66 -16.62 -4.19
N TRP A 979 24.15 -16.58 -5.41
CA TRP A 979 25.24 -17.43 -5.90
C TRP A 979 26.25 -16.57 -6.66
N GLU A 980 27.47 -16.93 -6.55
CA GLU A 980 28.56 -16.38 -7.36
C GLU A 980 29.04 -17.41 -8.39
N LEU A 981 29.13 -16.99 -9.64
CA LEU A 981 29.84 -17.72 -10.69
C LEU A 981 31.11 -16.95 -11.06
N THR A 982 32.24 -17.68 -11.15
CA THR A 982 33.54 -17.12 -11.50
C THR A 982 34.12 -17.88 -12.69
N ALA A 983 34.48 -17.15 -13.74
CA ALA A 983 35.17 -17.73 -14.92
C ALA A 983 36.69 -17.48 -14.86
N GLU A 984 37.47 -18.55 -15.08
CA GLU A 984 38.94 -18.49 -15.20
C GLU A 984 39.37 -17.98 -16.55
#